data_cd17ff426c9cebb13c1fef7c0a2879d6
#
_entry.id   cd17ff426c9cebb13c1fef7c0a2879d6
#
_cell.length_a   1.000
_cell.length_b   1.000
_cell.length_c   1.000
_cell.angle_alpha   90.00
_cell.angle_beta   90.00
_cell.angle_gamma   90.00
#
_symmetry.space_group_name_H-M   'P 1'
#
loop_
_entity.id
_entity.type
_entity.pdbx_description
1 polymer ?
#
loop_
_entity_poly.entity_id
_entity_poly.type
_entity_poly.pdbx_seq_one_letter_code
_entity_poly.pdbx_strand_id
1 'polypeptide(L)'
;VSKILDSLNEFVAYAALLKGDEKGEAQVFCDRLFKAFGHAGYKEAGATLEERIKKASGKGTSFADLVWKPRVLIEMKKGGEKLHLHYQQAFDYWLNAVPKRPRYVVLCNFNEFWIYDFDRQLHDPVDVVALKDLPARYTALNFLFPDERKPVFNNDREDVSRKTADDMASLFKALTRRKKYPLPRAQAQRFILQMMVAMFAEDIDLLPRNTVVSLIDDCLNKGQSSYDLFNALFSQMNSPKRATAGRFKDVRYFNGGLFSTIEPVELSREELEIIGGEGGAATENWAKINPVIFGTLFQHSMDKEERHAFGAHFTSEADIQRIVGPSIIKPWTERIDAATRLQDLVEIRKELMNFRVLDPACGSGNFLYVAYRELSRLDLRILTRMEENFSAKNVAKQALTASIISPLKFFGFDVDSFGVELTKVTLTLAKKLALDEAMAALGRDEMELGFYDGLPLDNLDKNIRQTDALFTDWPQVETVIGNPPFQSKNKMQEELGVPYLHKLRARHPDVPGHADYCVYWFRLAHDHLKDGQRAGLVGTNTIRQNYSREGGLDYIVSEGGTITEAVSSMPWSGDANVHVSIVNWIKGAQAGKKRLYIQEGADANAGWHHEDRDVISSALSYGFDVTKARSLRANSESDACAQGQTHGHSAFLLKPEEASALLASNPKYNDVIFPFLIANTLFASKDGLPDRYVIDFGDRDLLSAQKYKEAYQRIAEKALPERKDKADAEKKRNSQALSANPSARVNRHHENFLKQWWRMSYRRADLMASIKEIDRYIVCGQVTKRPIFEFISNEIHPNAALVVFPRDDDYTFGVLQSSIHWSWFTERCSTLTERYRYTSNSIFDSFPWPQTPKLETVKSVAVAARELRQVRRELCAKHDLSLRDLYRSAELPGNHPLDDAQSALDIAVREAYGMTAKADPLKFLFDLNQSLAVLESKGKPIVGPGLPIAFALDESLRSDDCLRMP
;
A
#
# COMPACT_ATOMS: atom_id res chain seq x y z
N VAL A 1 -43.39 -9.33 2.85
CA VAL A 1 -43.35 -8.63 1.56
C VAL A 1 -44.48 -7.58 1.50
N SER A 2 -45.76 -7.88 1.81
CA SER A 2 -46.84 -6.90 1.68
C SER A 2 -46.64 -5.66 2.55
N LYS A 3 -46.24 -5.81 3.82
CA LYS A 3 -46.06 -4.70 4.78
C LYS A 3 -45.00 -3.68 4.36
N ILE A 4 -43.87 -4.12 3.74
CA ILE A 4 -42.84 -3.22 3.25
C ILE A 4 -43.33 -2.47 2.01
N LEU A 5 -44.02 -3.15 1.10
CA LEU A 5 -44.58 -2.54 -0.10
C LEU A 5 -45.63 -1.43 0.26
N ASP A 6 -46.46 -1.68 1.25
CA ASP A 6 -47.44 -0.71 1.73
C ASP A 6 -46.74 0.55 2.29
N SER A 7 -45.72 0.35 3.16
CA SER A 7 -44.92 1.44 3.71
C SER A 7 -44.18 2.25 2.65
N LEU A 8 -43.65 1.59 1.63
CA LEU A 8 -42.94 2.27 0.52
C LEU A 8 -43.91 3.04 -0.38
N ASN A 9 -45.09 2.48 -0.65
CA ASN A 9 -46.12 3.18 -1.39
C ASN A 9 -46.60 4.44 -0.66
N GLU A 10 -46.80 4.36 0.67
CA GLU A 10 -47.11 5.53 1.51
C GLU A 10 -46.00 6.58 1.45
N PHE A 11 -44.75 6.16 1.53
CA PHE A 11 -43.60 7.06 1.40
C PHE A 11 -43.55 7.75 0.02
N VAL A 12 -43.71 7.00 -1.07
CA VAL A 12 -43.74 7.56 -2.44
C VAL A 12 -44.87 8.56 -2.61
N ALA A 13 -46.07 8.22 -2.14
CA ALA A 13 -47.21 9.13 -2.17
C ALA A 13 -46.96 10.43 -1.39
N TYR A 14 -46.32 10.34 -0.23
CA TYR A 14 -45.95 11.52 0.56
C TYR A 14 -44.84 12.34 -0.15
N ALA A 15 -43.78 11.69 -0.64
CA ALA A 15 -42.65 12.36 -1.29
C ALA A 15 -43.09 13.11 -2.57
N ALA A 16 -44.07 12.60 -3.30
CA ALA A 16 -44.66 13.26 -4.46
C ALA A 16 -45.39 14.60 -4.13
N LEU A 17 -45.72 14.85 -2.85
CA LEU A 17 -46.32 16.12 -2.42
C LEU A 17 -45.30 17.21 -2.08
N LEU A 18 -44.03 16.85 -1.95
CA LEU A 18 -42.97 17.78 -1.62
C LEU A 18 -42.62 18.66 -2.83
N LYS A 19 -42.14 19.88 -2.53
CA LYS A 19 -41.73 20.84 -3.57
C LYS A 19 -40.29 20.64 -4.05
N GLY A 20 -39.58 19.76 -3.42
CA GLY A 20 -38.15 19.48 -3.73
C GLY A 20 -37.21 20.58 -3.20
N ASP A 21 -37.56 21.22 -2.08
CA ASP A 21 -36.68 22.20 -1.41
C ASP A 21 -35.62 21.48 -0.58
N GLU A 22 -34.37 21.50 -1.05
CA GLU A 22 -33.20 20.88 -0.39
C GLU A 22 -33.08 21.33 1.08
N LYS A 23 -33.21 22.61 1.36
CA LYS A 23 -33.04 23.17 2.73
C LYS A 23 -34.19 22.91 3.68
N GLY A 24 -35.42 22.89 3.15
CA GLY A 24 -36.61 22.79 3.98
C GLY A 24 -37.16 21.37 4.11
N GLU A 25 -36.97 20.52 3.13
CA GLU A 25 -37.69 19.24 3.02
C GLU A 25 -36.76 18.01 3.13
N ALA A 26 -35.43 18.16 2.92
CA ALA A 26 -34.50 17.04 2.91
C ALA A 26 -34.52 16.22 4.22
N GLN A 27 -34.54 16.89 5.36
CA GLN A 27 -34.56 16.21 6.66
C GLN A 27 -35.78 15.31 6.85
N VAL A 28 -36.95 15.83 6.49
CA VAL A 28 -38.22 15.09 6.65
C VAL A 28 -38.31 13.96 5.62
N PHE A 29 -37.81 14.20 4.42
CA PHE A 29 -37.71 13.18 3.37
C PHE A 29 -36.85 11.98 3.86
N CYS A 30 -35.64 12.23 4.37
CA CYS A 30 -34.77 11.20 4.91
C CYS A 30 -35.39 10.47 6.11
N ASP A 31 -36.05 11.18 7.04
CA ASP A 31 -36.70 10.57 8.20
C ASP A 31 -37.81 9.60 7.78
N ARG A 32 -38.66 10.01 6.82
CA ARG A 32 -39.72 9.15 6.30
C ARG A 32 -39.18 7.99 5.44
N LEU A 33 -38.08 8.17 4.74
CA LEU A 33 -37.42 7.11 4.03
C LEU A 33 -36.95 6.01 4.99
N PHE A 34 -36.30 6.38 6.10
CA PHE A 34 -35.88 5.43 7.14
C PHE A 34 -37.05 4.71 7.76
N LYS A 35 -38.16 5.44 8.03
CA LYS A 35 -39.41 4.83 8.56
C LYS A 35 -40.01 3.83 7.57
N ALA A 36 -39.99 4.12 6.29
CA ALA A 36 -40.47 3.21 5.26
C ALA A 36 -39.67 1.89 5.20
N PHE A 37 -38.40 1.94 5.55
CA PHE A 37 -37.52 0.74 5.66
C PHE A 37 -37.56 0.07 7.05
N GLY A 38 -38.45 0.50 7.95
CA GLY A 38 -38.78 -0.19 9.22
C GLY A 38 -38.04 0.34 10.45
N HIS A 39 -37.40 1.51 10.38
CA HIS A 39 -36.85 2.21 11.53
C HIS A 39 -37.94 3.07 12.23
N ALA A 40 -37.71 3.42 13.49
CA ALA A 40 -38.53 4.43 14.17
C ALA A 40 -38.26 5.86 13.66
N GLY A 41 -37.08 6.08 13.11
CA GLY A 41 -36.59 7.29 12.49
C GLY A 41 -35.10 7.17 12.18
N TYR A 42 -34.50 8.18 11.53
CA TYR A 42 -33.04 8.13 11.21
C TYR A 42 -32.18 8.20 12.49
N LYS A 43 -32.60 8.94 13.52
CA LYS A 43 -31.84 9.05 14.79
C LYS A 43 -31.79 7.74 15.54
N GLU A 44 -32.91 7.04 15.60
CA GLU A 44 -33.03 5.73 16.25
C GLU A 44 -32.28 4.65 15.51
N ALA A 45 -32.06 4.84 14.21
CA ALA A 45 -31.14 4.01 13.41
C ALA A 45 -29.65 4.29 13.72
N GLY A 46 -29.32 5.39 14.39
CA GLY A 46 -27.94 5.84 14.64
C GLY A 46 -27.35 6.69 13.52
N ALA A 47 -28.19 7.23 12.62
CA ALA A 47 -27.75 8.16 11.59
C ALA A 47 -27.70 9.61 12.10
N THR A 48 -26.81 10.41 11.52
CA THR A 48 -26.59 11.82 11.87
C THR A 48 -26.92 12.71 10.68
N LEU A 49 -27.66 13.79 10.89
CA LEU A 49 -27.89 14.84 9.91
C LEU A 49 -26.80 15.90 9.98
N GLU A 50 -26.54 16.56 8.85
CA GLU A 50 -25.58 17.68 8.73
C GLU A 50 -24.21 17.34 9.35
N GLU A 51 -23.71 16.13 9.11
CA GLU A 51 -22.38 15.75 9.60
C GLU A 51 -21.29 16.61 8.96
N ARG A 52 -20.48 17.25 9.83
CA ARG A 52 -19.39 18.11 9.40
C ARG A 52 -18.27 17.30 8.73
N ILE A 53 -18.08 17.54 7.46
CA ILE A 53 -16.97 16.97 6.67
C ILE A 53 -16.01 18.11 6.28
N LYS A 54 -14.74 18.01 6.68
CA LYS A 54 -13.73 19.02 6.32
C LYS A 54 -13.48 18.99 4.82
N LYS A 55 -13.62 20.14 4.14
CA LYS A 55 -13.26 20.23 2.71
C LYS A 55 -11.80 19.93 2.46
N ALA A 56 -11.51 19.25 1.37
CA ALA A 56 -10.15 18.96 0.93
C ALA A 56 -9.32 20.25 0.70
N SER A 57 -9.96 21.38 0.34
CA SER A 57 -9.32 22.67 0.13
C SER A 57 -8.86 23.40 1.41
N GLY A 58 -9.13 22.85 2.59
CA GLY A 58 -8.76 23.49 3.88
C GLY A 58 -9.52 24.78 4.23
N LYS A 59 -10.32 25.32 3.33
CA LYS A 59 -11.17 26.51 3.57
C LYS A 59 -12.63 26.09 3.57
N GLY A 60 -13.24 26.10 4.76
CA GLY A 60 -14.66 25.83 4.98
C GLY A 60 -14.99 24.40 5.38
N THR A 61 -16.16 24.23 5.98
CA THR A 61 -16.76 22.95 6.35
C THR A 61 -17.90 22.69 5.38
N SER A 62 -17.98 21.50 4.84
CA SER A 62 -19.17 21.03 4.14
C SER A 62 -19.97 20.14 5.08
N PHE A 63 -21.25 20.04 4.83
CA PHE A 63 -22.15 19.22 5.61
C PHE A 63 -22.76 18.19 4.66
N ALA A 64 -22.62 16.91 4.97
CA ALA A 64 -23.40 15.86 4.32
C ALA A 64 -24.79 15.83 4.94
N ASP A 65 -25.83 15.75 4.13
CA ASP A 65 -27.20 15.86 4.62
C ASP A 65 -27.57 14.75 5.62
N LEU A 66 -27.16 13.49 5.33
CA LEU A 66 -27.32 12.38 6.26
C LEU A 66 -26.16 11.39 6.15
N VAL A 67 -25.62 10.95 7.30
CA VAL A 67 -24.58 9.90 7.37
C VAL A 67 -24.98 8.84 8.39
N TRP A 68 -25.02 7.58 7.94
CA TRP A 68 -25.23 6.39 8.78
C TRP A 68 -24.03 5.44 8.65
N LYS A 69 -23.06 5.63 9.52
CA LYS A 69 -21.82 4.83 9.51
C LYS A 69 -22.03 3.41 10.04
N PRO A 70 -21.42 2.40 9.42
CA PRO A 70 -20.59 2.42 8.20
C PRO A 70 -21.38 2.14 6.91
N ARG A 71 -22.70 2.33 6.90
CA ARG A 71 -23.59 1.83 5.84
C ARG A 71 -23.77 2.78 4.67
N VAL A 72 -24.27 4.02 4.92
CA VAL A 72 -24.66 4.93 3.83
C VAL A 72 -24.42 6.40 4.16
N LEU A 73 -24.05 7.18 3.16
CA LEU A 73 -24.12 8.64 3.10
C LEU A 73 -25.19 9.03 2.08
N ILE A 74 -26.12 9.90 2.47
CA ILE A 74 -27.14 10.42 1.56
C ILE A 74 -26.93 11.93 1.42
N GLU A 75 -26.84 12.39 0.19
CA GLU A 75 -26.73 13.79 -0.17
C GLU A 75 -27.95 14.19 -0.99
N MET A 76 -28.70 15.15 -0.50
CA MET A 76 -29.92 15.64 -1.13
C MET A 76 -29.60 16.81 -2.05
N LYS A 77 -30.34 16.93 -3.13
CA LYS A 77 -30.28 18.05 -4.08
C LYS A 77 -31.67 18.55 -4.39
N LYS A 78 -31.76 19.79 -4.84
CA LYS A 78 -33.03 20.42 -5.19
C LYS A 78 -33.77 19.59 -6.24
N GLY A 79 -35.11 19.57 -6.15
CA GLY A 79 -35.96 18.87 -7.12
C GLY A 79 -35.68 19.26 -8.56
N GLY A 80 -35.42 18.26 -9.42
CA GLY A 80 -35.12 18.46 -10.83
C GLY A 80 -33.68 18.81 -11.17
N GLU A 81 -32.78 18.94 -10.17
CA GLU A 81 -31.34 19.10 -10.45
C GLU A 81 -30.73 17.82 -11.10
N LYS A 82 -29.77 18.05 -11.97
CA LYS A 82 -29.02 16.97 -12.63
C LYS A 82 -27.98 16.40 -11.69
N LEU A 83 -28.22 15.21 -11.15
CA LEU A 83 -27.39 14.59 -10.08
C LEU A 83 -25.94 14.30 -10.51
N HIS A 84 -25.65 14.07 -11.80
CA HIS A 84 -24.28 13.85 -12.26
C HIS A 84 -23.35 15.05 -12.00
N LEU A 85 -23.88 16.27 -11.91
CA LEU A 85 -23.10 17.47 -11.60
C LEU A 85 -22.59 17.48 -10.14
N HIS A 86 -23.21 16.70 -9.26
CA HIS A 86 -22.89 16.62 -7.82
C HIS A 86 -22.06 15.41 -7.47
N TYR A 87 -21.69 14.58 -8.44
CA TYR A 87 -20.84 13.39 -8.27
C TYR A 87 -19.55 13.70 -7.48
N GLN A 88 -18.81 14.72 -7.92
CA GLN A 88 -17.52 15.04 -7.28
C GLN A 88 -17.68 15.43 -5.81
N GLN A 89 -18.74 16.16 -5.48
CA GLN A 89 -19.03 16.52 -4.09
C GLN A 89 -19.32 15.27 -3.24
N ALA A 90 -20.13 14.36 -3.75
CA ALA A 90 -20.46 13.11 -3.06
C ALA A 90 -19.23 12.21 -2.88
N PHE A 91 -18.40 12.11 -3.90
CA PHE A 91 -17.13 11.37 -3.86
C PHE A 91 -16.15 11.97 -2.84
N ASP A 92 -15.99 13.31 -2.83
CA ASP A 92 -15.14 14.01 -1.87
C ASP A 92 -15.62 13.80 -0.43
N TYR A 93 -16.96 13.81 -0.21
CA TYR A 93 -17.54 13.50 1.10
C TYR A 93 -17.25 12.08 1.53
N TRP A 94 -17.44 11.11 0.64
CA TRP A 94 -17.12 9.71 0.89
C TRP A 94 -15.63 9.50 1.18
N LEU A 95 -14.76 10.09 0.38
CA LEU A 95 -13.31 9.96 0.55
C LEU A 95 -12.83 10.51 1.90
N ASN A 96 -13.47 11.60 2.37
CA ASN A 96 -13.12 12.29 3.62
C ASN A 96 -13.96 11.87 4.82
N ALA A 97 -14.95 10.98 4.67
CA ALA A 97 -15.82 10.49 5.75
C ALA A 97 -15.09 9.46 6.62
N VAL A 98 -14.09 9.87 7.37
CA VAL A 98 -13.30 9.04 8.29
C VAL A 98 -13.53 9.47 9.73
N PRO A 99 -13.45 8.60 10.76
CA PRO A 99 -13.33 7.13 10.70
C PRO A 99 -14.66 6.45 10.33
N LYS A 100 -14.60 5.17 9.92
CA LYS A 100 -15.75 4.34 9.52
C LYS A 100 -16.50 4.93 8.31
N ARG A 101 -15.82 4.89 7.15
CA ARG A 101 -16.38 5.35 5.87
C ARG A 101 -17.67 4.59 5.53
N PRO A 102 -18.76 5.29 5.13
CA PRO A 102 -19.96 4.63 4.63
C PRO A 102 -19.67 3.85 3.36
N ARG A 103 -20.20 2.65 3.23
CA ARG A 103 -19.99 1.82 2.02
C ARG A 103 -20.72 2.40 0.83
N TYR A 104 -21.97 2.80 1.01
CA TYR A 104 -22.80 3.31 -0.08
C TYR A 104 -22.94 4.83 0.01
N VAL A 105 -23.05 5.47 -1.15
CA VAL A 105 -23.39 6.88 -1.26
C VAL A 105 -24.61 7.02 -2.16
N VAL A 106 -25.59 7.80 -1.72
CA VAL A 106 -26.81 8.07 -2.46
C VAL A 106 -26.93 9.56 -2.74
N LEU A 107 -26.95 9.94 -4.02
CA LEU A 107 -27.40 11.25 -4.45
C LEU A 107 -28.90 11.19 -4.72
N CYS A 108 -29.68 12.13 -4.18
CA CYS A 108 -31.12 12.16 -4.35
C CYS A 108 -31.61 13.59 -4.61
N ASN A 109 -32.49 13.76 -5.60
CA ASN A 109 -33.14 15.03 -5.93
C ASN A 109 -34.66 14.99 -5.74
N PHE A 110 -35.16 14.19 -4.78
CA PHE A 110 -36.58 13.92 -4.53
C PHE A 110 -37.29 13.10 -5.61
N ASN A 111 -36.76 12.99 -6.81
CA ASN A 111 -37.37 12.27 -7.94
C ASN A 111 -36.67 10.95 -8.25
N GLU A 112 -35.39 10.84 -7.93
CA GLU A 112 -34.56 9.67 -8.20
C GLU A 112 -33.43 9.50 -7.18
N PHE A 113 -32.97 8.26 -7.02
CA PHE A 113 -31.85 7.86 -6.18
C PHE A 113 -30.75 7.34 -7.08
N TRP A 114 -29.58 8.01 -7.10
CA TRP A 114 -28.35 7.56 -7.72
C TRP A 114 -27.49 6.91 -6.65
N ILE A 115 -27.33 5.60 -6.72
CA ILE A 115 -26.65 4.80 -5.71
C ILE A 115 -25.22 4.50 -6.18
N TYR A 116 -24.23 4.81 -5.36
CA TYR A 116 -22.82 4.54 -5.62
C TYR A 116 -22.27 3.55 -4.60
N ASP A 117 -21.43 2.62 -5.04
CA ASP A 117 -20.51 1.81 -4.23
C ASP A 117 -19.08 2.10 -4.72
N PHE A 118 -18.46 3.14 -4.15
CA PHE A 118 -17.17 3.64 -4.60
C PHE A 118 -15.99 2.68 -4.39
N ASP A 119 -16.17 1.64 -3.59
CA ASP A 119 -15.18 0.56 -3.49
C ASP A 119 -15.20 -0.37 -4.71
N ARG A 120 -16.31 -0.36 -5.48
CA ARG A 120 -16.50 -1.22 -6.65
C ARG A 120 -16.49 -0.46 -7.97
N GLN A 121 -17.18 0.67 -8.01
CA GLN A 121 -17.45 1.41 -9.23
C GLN A 121 -17.46 2.90 -8.92
N LEU A 122 -16.40 3.61 -9.36
CA LEU A 122 -16.23 5.01 -8.97
C LEU A 122 -17.18 5.96 -9.72
N HIS A 123 -17.27 5.82 -11.02
CA HIS A 123 -17.78 6.89 -11.87
C HIS A 123 -19.27 6.81 -12.17
N ASP A 124 -19.78 5.62 -12.26
CA ASP A 124 -21.18 5.41 -12.59
C ASP A 124 -21.94 4.90 -11.37
N PRO A 125 -23.19 5.30 -11.17
CA PRO A 125 -23.98 4.71 -10.10
C PRO A 125 -24.18 3.21 -10.34
N VAL A 126 -24.05 2.42 -9.27
CA VAL A 126 -24.34 0.98 -9.32
C VAL A 126 -25.83 0.73 -9.58
N ASP A 127 -26.69 1.71 -9.27
CA ASP A 127 -28.10 1.72 -9.64
C ASP A 127 -28.68 3.13 -9.69
N VAL A 128 -29.72 3.31 -10.50
CA VAL A 128 -30.55 4.52 -10.55
C VAL A 128 -32.00 4.09 -10.38
N VAL A 129 -32.63 4.53 -9.28
CA VAL A 129 -34.01 4.17 -8.96
C VAL A 129 -34.87 5.42 -8.96
N ALA A 130 -35.82 5.51 -9.88
CA ALA A 130 -36.80 6.60 -9.82
C ALA A 130 -37.72 6.43 -8.61
N LEU A 131 -38.10 7.54 -7.96
CA LEU A 131 -38.96 7.51 -6.76
C LEU A 131 -40.24 6.70 -6.98
N LYS A 132 -40.90 6.84 -8.12
CA LYS A 132 -42.12 6.10 -8.49
C LYS A 132 -41.93 4.59 -8.57
N ASP A 133 -40.70 4.14 -8.89
CA ASP A 133 -40.35 2.74 -9.08
C ASP A 133 -39.78 2.10 -7.79
N LEU A 134 -39.59 2.91 -6.74
CA LEU A 134 -39.01 2.47 -5.47
C LEU A 134 -39.72 1.26 -4.85
N PRO A 135 -41.05 1.15 -4.81
CA PRO A 135 -41.72 -0.04 -4.27
C PRO A 135 -41.39 -1.34 -5.01
N ALA A 136 -41.16 -1.28 -6.32
CA ALA A 136 -40.77 -2.43 -7.15
C ALA A 136 -39.25 -2.71 -7.08
N ARG A 137 -38.45 -1.67 -6.80
CA ARG A 137 -36.99 -1.68 -6.87
C ARG A 137 -36.31 -1.47 -5.49
N TYR A 138 -37.04 -1.63 -4.38
CA TYR A 138 -36.51 -1.37 -3.03
C TYR A 138 -35.27 -2.21 -2.68
N THR A 139 -35.10 -3.33 -3.37
CA THR A 139 -33.93 -4.21 -3.16
C THR A 139 -32.59 -3.53 -3.43
N ALA A 140 -32.58 -2.49 -4.29
CA ALA A 140 -31.38 -1.66 -4.50
C ALA A 140 -30.98 -0.85 -3.25
N LEU A 141 -31.92 -0.58 -2.36
CA LEU A 141 -31.71 0.13 -1.10
C LEU A 141 -31.76 -0.78 0.14
N ASN A 142 -31.53 -2.08 -0.03
CA ASN A 142 -31.55 -3.08 1.05
C ASN A 142 -30.63 -2.73 2.23
N PHE A 143 -29.58 -1.95 2.01
CA PHE A 143 -28.69 -1.45 3.07
C PHE A 143 -29.37 -0.49 4.04
N LEU A 144 -30.58 0.01 3.72
CA LEU A 144 -31.38 0.82 4.63
C LEU A 144 -32.20 0.02 5.65
N PHE A 145 -32.32 -1.29 5.54
CA PHE A 145 -33.01 -2.08 6.55
C PHE A 145 -32.27 -2.11 7.91
N PRO A 146 -32.98 -2.27 9.06
CA PRO A 146 -32.34 -2.45 10.37
C PRO A 146 -31.35 -3.64 10.40
N ASP A 147 -31.75 -4.77 9.83
CA ASP A 147 -30.91 -5.94 9.61
C ASP A 147 -30.02 -5.73 8.38
N GLU A 148 -28.85 -6.33 8.37
CA GLU A 148 -27.93 -6.25 7.24
C GLU A 148 -28.43 -7.11 6.09
N ARG A 149 -28.79 -6.47 4.97
CA ARG A 149 -29.25 -7.13 3.75
C ARG A 149 -28.40 -6.71 2.57
N LYS A 150 -27.98 -7.67 1.76
CA LYS A 150 -27.23 -7.39 0.53
C LYS A 150 -28.17 -6.70 -0.48
N PRO A 151 -27.79 -5.52 -1.02
CA PRO A 151 -28.55 -4.89 -2.10
C PRO A 151 -28.41 -5.66 -3.42
N VAL A 152 -29.41 -5.46 -4.30
CA VAL A 152 -29.43 -6.02 -5.66
C VAL A 152 -29.48 -4.87 -6.64
N PHE A 153 -28.40 -4.67 -7.38
CA PHE A 153 -28.21 -3.57 -8.33
C PHE A 153 -28.44 -4.04 -9.77
N ASN A 154 -28.89 -3.11 -10.63
CA ASN A 154 -29.08 -3.38 -12.06
C ASN A 154 -27.88 -2.96 -12.92
N ASN A 155 -26.94 -2.20 -12.38
CA ASN A 155 -25.78 -1.72 -13.11
C ASN A 155 -24.47 -2.08 -12.36
N ASP A 156 -24.43 -3.28 -11.80
CA ASP A 156 -23.23 -3.82 -11.16
C ASP A 156 -22.24 -4.24 -12.26
N ARG A 157 -21.42 -3.28 -12.70
CA ARG A 157 -20.41 -3.47 -13.75
C ARG A 157 -19.26 -4.37 -13.28
N GLU A 158 -19.05 -4.50 -11.98
CA GLU A 158 -17.98 -5.33 -11.43
C GLU A 158 -18.29 -6.82 -11.66
N ASP A 159 -19.53 -7.25 -11.39
CA ASP A 159 -19.90 -8.65 -11.57
C ASP A 159 -19.84 -9.06 -13.05
N VAL A 160 -20.30 -8.21 -13.97
CA VAL A 160 -20.19 -8.45 -15.43
C VAL A 160 -18.73 -8.48 -15.84
N SER A 161 -17.95 -7.51 -15.39
CA SER A 161 -16.54 -7.39 -15.73
C SER A 161 -15.74 -8.59 -15.21
N ARG A 162 -15.98 -9.02 -13.94
CA ARG A 162 -15.30 -10.18 -13.35
C ARG A 162 -15.62 -11.47 -14.10
N LYS A 163 -16.90 -11.72 -14.42
CA LYS A 163 -17.32 -12.89 -15.20
C LYS A 163 -16.61 -12.93 -16.55
N THR A 164 -16.62 -11.81 -17.27
CA THR A 164 -15.96 -11.71 -18.58
C THR A 164 -14.45 -11.92 -18.49
N ALA A 165 -13.80 -11.41 -17.43
CA ALA A 165 -12.38 -11.64 -17.19
C ALA A 165 -12.08 -13.11 -16.87
N ASP A 166 -12.94 -13.80 -16.12
CA ASP A 166 -12.81 -15.22 -15.81
C ASP A 166 -12.98 -16.10 -17.06
N ASP A 167 -13.91 -15.74 -17.96
CA ASP A 167 -14.11 -16.40 -19.25
C ASP A 167 -12.87 -16.25 -20.15
N MET A 168 -12.33 -15.02 -20.25
CA MET A 168 -11.13 -14.76 -21.05
C MET A 168 -9.87 -15.45 -20.46
N ALA A 169 -9.75 -15.51 -19.13
CA ALA A 169 -8.69 -16.25 -18.47
C ALA A 169 -8.82 -17.77 -18.69
N SER A 170 -10.06 -18.28 -18.75
CA SER A 170 -10.34 -19.69 -19.04
C SER A 170 -9.98 -20.02 -20.48
N LEU A 171 -10.34 -19.15 -21.43
CA LEU A 171 -9.91 -19.26 -22.83
C LEU A 171 -8.38 -19.27 -22.96
N PHE A 172 -7.68 -18.36 -22.27
CA PHE A 172 -6.24 -18.32 -22.28
C PHE A 172 -5.61 -19.65 -21.80
N LYS A 173 -6.14 -20.19 -20.71
CA LYS A 173 -5.70 -21.48 -20.18
C LYS A 173 -6.00 -22.63 -21.15
N ALA A 174 -7.17 -22.61 -21.77
CA ALA A 174 -7.55 -23.62 -22.77
C ALA A 174 -6.58 -23.60 -23.96
N LEU A 175 -6.30 -22.42 -24.54
CA LEU A 175 -5.41 -22.24 -25.68
C LEU A 175 -3.96 -22.67 -25.37
N THR A 176 -3.43 -22.28 -24.23
CA THR A 176 -2.01 -22.51 -23.85
C THR A 176 -1.76 -23.91 -23.30
N ARG A 177 -2.81 -24.63 -22.83
CA ARG A 177 -2.72 -26.00 -22.25
C ARG A 177 -3.33 -27.08 -23.12
N ARG A 178 -3.54 -26.83 -24.39
CA ARG A 178 -4.02 -27.84 -25.36
C ARG A 178 -3.14 -29.09 -25.30
N LYS A 179 -3.75 -30.27 -25.29
CA LYS A 179 -3.01 -31.56 -25.32
C LYS A 179 -2.24 -31.76 -26.65
N LYS A 180 -2.79 -31.25 -27.76
CA LYS A 180 -2.11 -31.23 -29.06
C LYS A 180 -1.98 -29.78 -29.51
N TYR A 181 -0.79 -29.38 -29.90
CA TYR A 181 -0.48 -28.02 -30.42
C TYR A 181 -0.89 -26.90 -29.45
N PRO A 182 -0.30 -26.87 -28.22
CA PRO A 182 -0.52 -25.71 -27.31
C PRO A 182 0.00 -24.45 -28.00
N LEU A 183 -0.78 -23.37 -27.92
CA LEU A 183 -0.37 -22.09 -28.49
C LEU A 183 0.75 -21.45 -27.66
N PRO A 184 1.73 -20.84 -28.34
CA PRO A 184 2.68 -19.96 -27.66
C PRO A 184 1.92 -18.88 -26.89
N ARG A 185 2.37 -18.59 -25.67
CA ARG A 185 1.72 -17.64 -24.76
C ARG A 185 1.48 -16.28 -25.40
N ALA A 186 2.50 -15.72 -26.09
CA ALA A 186 2.38 -14.42 -26.75
C ALA A 186 1.31 -14.41 -27.86
N GLN A 187 1.15 -15.52 -28.60
CA GLN A 187 0.12 -15.67 -29.61
C GLN A 187 -1.29 -15.73 -28.98
N ALA A 188 -1.46 -16.52 -27.92
CA ALA A 188 -2.72 -16.61 -27.18
C ALA A 188 -3.13 -15.26 -26.59
N GLN A 189 -2.19 -14.53 -25.98
CA GLN A 189 -2.39 -13.20 -25.41
C GLN A 189 -2.85 -12.21 -26.49
N ARG A 190 -2.15 -12.15 -27.61
CA ARG A 190 -2.51 -11.25 -28.73
C ARG A 190 -3.89 -11.55 -29.30
N PHE A 191 -4.19 -12.82 -29.56
CA PHE A 191 -5.49 -13.24 -30.06
C PHE A 191 -6.63 -12.83 -29.10
N ILE A 192 -6.46 -13.07 -27.80
CA ILE A 192 -7.46 -12.70 -26.80
C ILE A 192 -7.66 -11.18 -26.77
N LEU A 193 -6.61 -10.38 -26.80
CA LEU A 193 -6.73 -8.92 -26.87
C LEU A 193 -7.47 -8.46 -28.13
N GLN A 194 -7.15 -9.03 -29.28
CA GLN A 194 -7.84 -8.70 -30.53
C GLN A 194 -9.34 -9.05 -30.45
N MET A 195 -9.68 -10.20 -29.87
CA MET A 195 -11.07 -10.60 -29.62
C MET A 195 -11.79 -9.64 -28.67
N MET A 196 -11.17 -9.30 -27.55
CA MET A 196 -11.74 -8.38 -26.55
C MET A 196 -12.02 -7.00 -27.16
N VAL A 197 -11.06 -6.46 -27.92
CA VAL A 197 -11.23 -5.17 -28.60
C VAL A 197 -12.35 -5.24 -29.64
N ALA A 198 -12.46 -6.35 -30.39
CA ALA A 198 -13.52 -6.53 -31.35
C ALA A 198 -14.91 -6.60 -30.67
N MET A 199 -15.07 -7.35 -29.59
CA MET A 199 -16.32 -7.43 -28.82
C MET A 199 -16.70 -6.09 -28.19
N PHE A 200 -15.72 -5.39 -27.62
CA PHE A 200 -15.95 -4.06 -27.08
C PHE A 200 -16.36 -3.07 -28.17
N ALA A 201 -15.63 -3.07 -29.30
CA ALA A 201 -15.90 -2.19 -30.42
C ALA A 201 -17.30 -2.41 -31.05
N GLU A 202 -17.81 -3.64 -30.98
CA GLU A 202 -19.18 -3.97 -31.41
C GLU A 202 -20.22 -3.31 -30.51
N ASP A 203 -20.06 -3.39 -29.20
CA ASP A 203 -21.05 -2.90 -28.24
C ASP A 203 -21.02 -1.37 -28.03
N ILE A 204 -19.95 -0.69 -28.46
CA ILE A 204 -19.88 0.78 -28.51
C ILE A 204 -20.09 1.37 -29.92
N ASP A 205 -20.68 0.62 -30.81
CA ASP A 205 -21.01 1.02 -32.18
C ASP A 205 -19.78 1.45 -33.06
N LEU A 206 -18.58 0.98 -32.73
CA LEU A 206 -17.38 1.12 -33.57
C LEU A 206 -17.28 0.01 -34.64
N LEU A 207 -17.84 -1.16 -34.35
CA LEU A 207 -18.10 -2.22 -35.33
C LEU A 207 -19.63 -2.36 -35.55
N PRO A 208 -20.06 -2.87 -36.71
CA PRO A 208 -21.49 -3.19 -36.90
C PRO A 208 -21.97 -4.19 -35.84
N ARG A 209 -23.15 -3.99 -35.28
CA ARG A 209 -23.73 -4.85 -34.26
C ARG A 209 -23.82 -6.30 -34.73
N ASN A 210 -23.59 -7.21 -33.79
CA ASN A 210 -23.58 -8.66 -33.98
C ASN A 210 -22.51 -9.14 -34.99
N THR A 211 -21.43 -8.40 -35.20
CA THR A 211 -20.31 -8.83 -36.05
C THR A 211 -19.60 -10.04 -35.46
N VAL A 212 -19.07 -9.90 -34.22
CA VAL A 212 -18.32 -10.97 -33.54
C VAL A 212 -19.24 -12.11 -33.16
N VAL A 213 -20.39 -11.81 -32.59
CA VAL A 213 -21.40 -12.82 -32.20
C VAL A 213 -21.80 -13.70 -33.40
N SER A 214 -22.03 -13.09 -34.57
CA SER A 214 -22.41 -13.87 -35.79
C SER A 214 -21.25 -14.72 -36.35
N LEU A 215 -19.99 -14.29 -36.16
CA LEU A 215 -18.83 -15.13 -36.53
C LEU A 215 -18.72 -16.36 -35.65
N ILE A 216 -18.92 -16.19 -34.34
CA ILE A 216 -18.88 -17.29 -33.35
C ILE A 216 -20.05 -18.27 -33.68
N ASP A 217 -21.26 -17.76 -33.94
CA ASP A 217 -22.40 -18.59 -34.33
C ASP A 217 -22.14 -19.40 -35.61
N ASP A 218 -21.53 -18.75 -36.63
CA ASP A 218 -21.14 -19.43 -37.86
C ASP A 218 -20.12 -20.57 -37.60
N CYS A 219 -19.17 -20.39 -36.64
CA CYS A 219 -18.25 -21.43 -36.26
C CYS A 219 -18.97 -22.57 -35.53
N LEU A 220 -19.81 -22.25 -34.53
CA LEU A 220 -20.46 -23.23 -33.65
C LEU A 220 -21.54 -24.04 -34.40
N ASN A 221 -22.39 -23.37 -35.18
CA ASN A 221 -23.60 -23.94 -35.76
C ASN A 221 -23.48 -24.29 -37.24
N LYS A 222 -22.59 -23.61 -38.00
CA LYS A 222 -22.38 -23.87 -39.44
C LYS A 222 -21.02 -24.52 -39.74
N GLY A 223 -20.19 -24.75 -38.74
CA GLY A 223 -18.90 -25.43 -38.88
C GLY A 223 -17.88 -24.66 -39.72
N GLN A 224 -17.97 -23.31 -39.79
CA GLN A 224 -16.99 -22.50 -40.48
C GLN A 224 -15.69 -22.39 -39.65
N SER A 225 -14.55 -22.23 -40.33
CA SER A 225 -13.26 -22.09 -39.69
C SER A 225 -13.15 -20.75 -38.95
N SER A 226 -12.89 -20.81 -37.66
CA SER A 226 -12.64 -19.63 -36.86
C SER A 226 -11.32 -18.93 -37.26
N TYR A 227 -10.34 -19.71 -37.73
CA TYR A 227 -9.08 -19.20 -38.28
C TYR A 227 -9.35 -18.23 -39.45
N ASP A 228 -10.17 -18.64 -40.43
CA ASP A 228 -10.47 -17.84 -41.63
C ASP A 228 -11.32 -16.61 -41.29
N LEU A 229 -12.35 -16.78 -40.45
CA LEU A 229 -13.30 -15.71 -40.14
C LEU A 229 -12.68 -14.59 -39.33
N PHE A 230 -11.93 -14.93 -38.23
CA PHE A 230 -11.28 -13.91 -37.41
C PHE A 230 -10.07 -13.29 -38.12
N ASN A 231 -9.32 -14.05 -38.93
CA ASN A 231 -8.29 -13.47 -39.79
C ASN A 231 -8.85 -12.41 -40.71
N ALA A 232 -9.97 -12.68 -41.37
CA ALA A 232 -10.61 -11.73 -42.27
C ALA A 232 -11.11 -10.47 -41.54
N LEU A 233 -11.77 -10.62 -40.39
CA LEU A 233 -12.19 -9.50 -39.56
C LEU A 233 -11.00 -8.63 -39.11
N PHE A 234 -9.98 -9.22 -38.51
CA PHE A 234 -8.82 -8.50 -37.97
C PHE A 234 -8.02 -7.85 -39.09
N SER A 235 -7.91 -8.49 -40.24
CA SER A 235 -7.28 -7.90 -41.44
C SER A 235 -8.03 -6.67 -41.92
N GLN A 236 -9.37 -6.68 -41.92
CA GLN A 236 -10.15 -5.51 -42.28
C GLN A 236 -10.02 -4.40 -41.22
N MET A 237 -10.01 -4.74 -39.95
CA MET A 237 -9.74 -3.77 -38.85
C MET A 237 -8.36 -3.12 -38.99
N ASN A 238 -7.37 -3.82 -39.54
CA ASN A 238 -6.03 -3.29 -39.81
C ASN A 238 -5.93 -2.55 -41.17
N SER A 239 -6.99 -2.51 -42.00
CA SER A 239 -6.94 -1.88 -43.28
C SER A 239 -7.47 -0.44 -43.26
N PRO A 240 -6.67 0.57 -43.68
CA PRO A 240 -7.19 1.94 -43.83
C PRO A 240 -8.17 2.09 -44.97
N LYS A 241 -8.28 1.10 -45.89
CA LYS A 241 -9.24 1.08 -46.98
C LYS A 241 -10.47 0.26 -46.57
N ARG A 242 -11.63 0.89 -46.59
CA ARG A 242 -12.89 0.16 -46.37
C ARG A 242 -13.14 -0.84 -47.50
N ALA A 243 -13.66 -2.00 -47.17
CA ALA A 243 -14.10 -2.97 -48.16
C ALA A 243 -15.28 -2.39 -48.92
N THR A 244 -15.26 -2.53 -50.27
CA THR A 244 -16.33 -2.00 -51.14
C THR A 244 -17.58 -2.87 -51.10
N ALA A 245 -17.46 -4.13 -50.71
CA ALA A 245 -18.56 -5.10 -50.63
C ALA A 245 -18.21 -6.23 -49.64
N GLY A 246 -19.18 -7.10 -49.37
CA GLY A 246 -19.00 -8.28 -48.52
C GLY A 246 -19.37 -8.03 -47.05
N ARG A 247 -19.10 -9.06 -46.23
CA ARG A 247 -19.51 -9.11 -44.83
C ARG A 247 -18.92 -7.98 -43.99
N PHE A 248 -17.70 -7.55 -44.31
CA PHE A 248 -16.95 -6.57 -43.53
C PHE A 248 -16.89 -5.17 -44.17
N LYS A 249 -17.81 -4.84 -45.12
CA LYS A 249 -17.84 -3.55 -45.83
C LYS A 249 -17.93 -2.33 -44.91
N ASP A 250 -18.58 -2.48 -43.77
CA ASP A 250 -18.81 -1.39 -42.80
C ASP A 250 -17.81 -1.38 -41.63
N VAL A 251 -16.83 -2.32 -41.62
CA VAL A 251 -15.77 -2.36 -40.64
C VAL A 251 -14.79 -1.23 -40.87
N ARG A 252 -14.57 -0.42 -39.84
CA ARG A 252 -13.65 0.74 -39.87
C ARG A 252 -12.22 0.31 -39.58
N TYR A 253 -11.25 1.17 -39.92
CA TYR A 253 -9.84 0.99 -39.60
C TYR A 253 -9.58 1.29 -38.14
N PHE A 254 -8.96 0.34 -37.44
CA PHE A 254 -8.47 0.48 -36.06
C PHE A 254 -6.97 0.80 -36.08
N ASN A 255 -6.65 2.10 -36.11
CA ASN A 255 -5.28 2.60 -36.22
C ASN A 255 -4.51 2.34 -34.91
N GLY A 256 -3.82 1.22 -34.83
CA GLY A 256 -3.01 0.88 -33.65
C GLY A 256 -2.21 -0.40 -33.88
N GLY A 257 -1.11 -0.56 -33.13
CA GLY A 257 -0.22 -1.72 -33.26
C GLY A 257 -0.86 -3.08 -33.00
N LEU A 258 -2.01 -3.11 -32.30
CA LEU A 258 -2.67 -4.36 -31.90
C LEU A 258 -3.04 -5.26 -33.10
N PHE A 259 -3.54 -4.68 -34.19
CA PHE A 259 -3.91 -5.41 -35.41
C PHE A 259 -2.80 -5.41 -36.46
N SER A 260 -1.62 -4.80 -36.21
CA SER A 260 -0.50 -4.81 -37.15
C SER A 260 0.09 -6.20 -37.38
N THR A 261 -0.03 -7.07 -36.39
CA THR A 261 0.34 -8.48 -36.45
C THR A 261 -0.88 -9.32 -36.14
N ILE A 262 -1.35 -10.09 -37.13
CA ILE A 262 -2.49 -10.97 -37.00
C ILE A 262 -1.98 -12.40 -37.02
N GLU A 263 -2.26 -13.12 -35.93
CA GLU A 263 -1.92 -14.53 -35.76
C GLU A 263 -3.22 -15.31 -35.52
N PRO A 264 -3.91 -15.69 -36.62
CA PRO A 264 -5.23 -16.32 -36.51
C PRO A 264 -5.13 -17.67 -35.80
N VAL A 265 -6.19 -18.03 -35.09
CA VAL A 265 -6.28 -19.24 -34.27
C VAL A 265 -7.48 -20.05 -34.67
N GLU A 266 -7.29 -21.33 -34.99
CA GLU A 266 -8.42 -22.25 -35.12
C GLU A 266 -8.86 -22.68 -33.71
N LEU A 267 -10.10 -22.34 -33.33
CA LEU A 267 -10.68 -22.63 -32.03
C LEU A 267 -11.40 -23.97 -32.02
N SER A 268 -11.22 -24.74 -30.97
CA SER A 268 -12.04 -25.93 -30.73
C SER A 268 -13.46 -25.55 -30.35
N ARG A 269 -14.40 -26.51 -30.45
CA ARG A 269 -15.77 -26.30 -30.02
C ARG A 269 -15.87 -25.85 -28.56
N GLU A 270 -15.10 -26.45 -27.67
CA GLU A 270 -15.06 -26.09 -26.25
C GLU A 270 -14.59 -24.65 -26.04
N GLU A 271 -13.58 -24.21 -26.81
CA GLU A 271 -13.05 -22.82 -26.73
C GLU A 271 -14.04 -21.82 -27.31
N LEU A 272 -14.78 -22.18 -28.35
CA LEU A 272 -15.87 -21.36 -28.92
C LEU A 272 -17.07 -21.25 -27.96
N GLU A 273 -17.37 -22.31 -27.20
CA GLU A 273 -18.43 -22.31 -26.19
C GLU A 273 -18.08 -21.42 -24.98
N ILE A 274 -16.81 -21.30 -24.58
CA ILE A 274 -16.35 -20.33 -23.56
C ILE A 274 -16.66 -18.89 -23.99
N ILE A 275 -16.52 -18.59 -25.29
CA ILE A 275 -16.71 -17.22 -25.80
C ILE A 275 -18.18 -16.97 -26.10
N GLY A 276 -18.85 -17.87 -26.80
CA GLY A 276 -20.18 -17.66 -27.42
C GLY A 276 -21.25 -18.61 -26.92
N GLY A 277 -21.00 -19.48 -25.92
CA GLY A 277 -22.02 -20.31 -25.28
C GLY A 277 -23.04 -19.50 -24.48
N GLU A 278 -24.07 -20.17 -23.93
CA GLU A 278 -25.04 -19.49 -23.07
C GLU A 278 -24.34 -18.85 -21.86
N GLY A 279 -24.37 -17.50 -21.81
CA GLY A 279 -23.64 -16.70 -20.79
C GLY A 279 -22.13 -16.60 -21.04
N GLY A 280 -21.62 -16.91 -22.22
CA GLY A 280 -20.22 -16.72 -22.59
C GLY A 280 -19.87 -15.25 -22.85
N ALA A 281 -18.58 -14.95 -22.90
CA ALA A 281 -18.06 -13.58 -22.96
C ALA A 281 -18.66 -12.70 -24.08
N ALA A 282 -18.97 -13.25 -25.25
CA ALA A 282 -19.57 -12.50 -26.37
C ALA A 282 -21.08 -12.22 -26.19
N THR A 283 -21.72 -12.81 -25.18
CA THR A 283 -23.13 -12.54 -24.86
C THR A 283 -23.30 -11.44 -23.81
N GLU A 284 -22.21 -11.05 -23.15
CA GLU A 284 -22.20 -9.96 -22.17
C GLU A 284 -22.13 -8.60 -22.88
N ASN A 285 -22.64 -7.56 -22.22
CA ASN A 285 -22.57 -6.20 -22.74
C ASN A 285 -21.21 -5.55 -22.42
N TRP A 286 -20.30 -5.56 -23.39
CA TRP A 286 -18.95 -5.02 -23.26
C TRP A 286 -18.90 -3.51 -23.03
N ALA A 287 -19.91 -2.75 -23.45
CA ALA A 287 -20.01 -1.32 -23.14
C ALA A 287 -20.16 -1.03 -21.65
N LYS A 288 -20.59 -2.03 -20.87
CA LYS A 288 -20.68 -1.94 -19.39
C LYS A 288 -19.41 -2.42 -18.68
N ILE A 289 -18.47 -3.04 -19.39
CA ILE A 289 -17.24 -3.54 -18.77
C ILE A 289 -16.33 -2.37 -18.43
N ASN A 290 -15.83 -2.36 -17.17
CA ASN A 290 -14.81 -1.40 -16.76
C ASN A 290 -13.45 -1.82 -17.33
N PRO A 291 -12.80 -1.03 -18.22
CA PRO A 291 -11.50 -1.37 -18.78
C PRO A 291 -10.39 -1.63 -17.74
N VAL A 292 -10.51 -1.09 -16.55
CA VAL A 292 -9.57 -1.34 -15.42
C VAL A 292 -9.46 -2.84 -15.08
N ILE A 293 -10.51 -3.63 -15.33
CA ILE A 293 -10.50 -5.07 -15.05
C ILE A 293 -9.59 -5.86 -16.01
N PHE A 294 -9.22 -5.28 -17.16
CA PHE A 294 -8.23 -5.89 -18.04
C PHE A 294 -6.87 -6.11 -17.32
N GLY A 295 -6.58 -5.29 -16.29
CA GLY A 295 -5.45 -5.52 -15.40
C GLY A 295 -5.55 -6.83 -14.62
N THR A 296 -6.74 -7.21 -14.19
CA THR A 296 -7.00 -8.50 -13.52
C THR A 296 -6.76 -9.66 -14.50
N LEU A 297 -7.22 -9.54 -15.73
CA LEU A 297 -6.96 -10.52 -16.78
C LEU A 297 -5.46 -10.69 -17.05
N PHE A 298 -4.74 -9.58 -17.08
CA PHE A 298 -3.28 -9.55 -17.20
C PHE A 298 -2.61 -10.36 -16.07
N GLN A 299 -3.01 -10.14 -14.81
CA GLN A 299 -2.51 -10.90 -13.68
C GLN A 299 -2.82 -12.40 -13.77
N HIS A 300 -4.02 -12.78 -14.21
CA HIS A 300 -4.41 -14.18 -14.36
C HIS A 300 -3.66 -14.89 -15.52
N SER A 301 -3.18 -14.13 -16.50
CA SER A 301 -2.36 -14.64 -17.59
C SER A 301 -0.91 -14.90 -17.21
N MET A 302 -0.43 -14.37 -16.06
CA MET A 302 0.92 -14.57 -15.53
C MET A 302 0.99 -15.72 -14.52
N ASP A 303 2.11 -16.44 -14.49
CA ASP A 303 2.39 -17.38 -13.41
C ASP A 303 2.71 -16.64 -12.10
N LYS A 304 2.56 -17.30 -10.95
CA LYS A 304 2.74 -16.68 -9.64
C LYS A 304 4.14 -16.06 -9.44
N GLU A 305 5.15 -16.70 -10.00
CA GLU A 305 6.55 -16.25 -9.96
C GLU A 305 6.77 -15.02 -10.83
N GLU A 306 6.19 -14.99 -12.04
CA GLU A 306 6.24 -13.84 -12.94
C GLU A 306 5.50 -12.63 -12.37
N ARG A 307 4.31 -12.82 -11.78
CA ARG A 307 3.57 -11.74 -11.10
C ARG A 307 4.42 -11.08 -10.02
N HIS A 308 5.16 -11.88 -9.28
CA HIS A 308 6.07 -11.38 -8.24
C HIS A 308 7.28 -10.64 -8.82
N ALA A 309 7.87 -11.19 -9.89
CA ALA A 309 9.06 -10.62 -10.54
C ALA A 309 8.77 -9.26 -11.20
N PHE A 310 7.61 -9.12 -11.84
CA PHE A 310 7.21 -7.87 -12.50
C PHE A 310 6.44 -6.91 -11.61
N GLY A 311 6.14 -7.27 -10.34
CA GLY A 311 5.36 -6.44 -9.43
C GLY A 311 3.93 -6.18 -9.93
N ALA A 312 3.38 -7.08 -10.77
CA ALA A 312 2.06 -6.95 -11.38
C ALA A 312 0.97 -7.16 -10.34
N HIS A 313 0.60 -6.09 -9.64
CA HIS A 313 -0.47 -6.06 -8.66
C HIS A 313 -1.58 -5.13 -9.14
N PHE A 314 -2.83 -5.63 -9.11
CA PHE A 314 -4.00 -4.82 -9.42
C PHE A 314 -4.10 -3.64 -8.45
N THR A 315 -4.33 -2.44 -8.98
CA THR A 315 -4.56 -1.23 -8.19
C THR A 315 -6.03 -0.86 -8.33
N SER A 316 -6.75 -0.76 -7.21
CA SER A 316 -8.17 -0.35 -7.23
C SER A 316 -8.32 1.09 -7.73
N GLU A 317 -9.45 1.42 -8.34
CA GLU A 317 -9.72 2.80 -8.76
C GLU A 317 -9.68 3.78 -7.59
N ALA A 318 -10.15 3.38 -6.39
CA ALA A 318 -10.10 4.19 -5.19
C ALA A 318 -8.67 4.55 -4.78
N ASP A 319 -7.74 3.61 -4.91
CA ASP A 319 -6.32 3.86 -4.62
C ASP A 319 -5.67 4.73 -5.69
N ILE A 320 -6.05 4.57 -6.96
CA ILE A 320 -5.60 5.43 -8.07
C ILE A 320 -6.05 6.88 -7.82
N GLN A 321 -7.28 7.09 -7.34
CA GLN A 321 -7.81 8.42 -7.04
C GLN A 321 -7.03 9.14 -5.92
N ARG A 322 -6.39 8.39 -5.00
CA ARG A 322 -5.49 8.98 -3.99
C ARG A 322 -4.22 9.58 -4.60
N ILE A 323 -3.95 9.28 -5.86
CA ILE A 323 -2.83 9.83 -6.64
C ILE A 323 -3.34 10.86 -7.65
N VAL A 324 -4.30 10.51 -8.48
CA VAL A 324 -4.85 11.38 -9.52
C VAL A 324 -5.56 12.59 -8.91
N GLY A 325 -6.25 12.41 -7.79
CA GLY A 325 -6.92 13.48 -7.05
C GLY A 325 -5.98 14.64 -6.70
N PRO A 326 -4.96 14.43 -5.85
CA PRO A 326 -4.03 15.49 -5.45
C PRO A 326 -3.11 15.99 -6.57
N SER A 327 -2.76 15.12 -7.53
CA SER A 327 -1.81 15.46 -8.59
C SER A 327 -2.45 16.19 -9.77
N ILE A 328 -3.71 15.87 -10.09
CA ILE A 328 -4.42 16.36 -11.29
C ILE A 328 -5.71 17.07 -10.90
N ILE A 329 -6.69 16.38 -10.27
CA ILE A 329 -8.06 16.90 -10.14
C ILE A 329 -8.09 18.17 -9.30
N LYS A 330 -7.55 18.13 -8.09
CA LYS A 330 -7.61 19.23 -7.14
C LYS A 330 -6.97 20.52 -7.66
N PRO A 331 -5.73 20.50 -8.23
CA PRO A 331 -5.12 21.72 -8.77
C PRO A 331 -5.93 22.35 -9.90
N TRP A 332 -6.49 21.55 -10.80
CA TRP A 332 -7.31 22.05 -11.91
C TRP A 332 -8.67 22.57 -11.45
N THR A 333 -9.33 21.84 -10.54
CA THR A 333 -10.62 22.26 -9.95
C THR A 333 -10.48 23.62 -9.25
N GLU A 334 -9.44 23.83 -8.45
CA GLU A 334 -9.19 25.11 -7.77
C GLU A 334 -9.02 26.26 -8.77
N ARG A 335 -8.31 26.02 -9.89
CA ARG A 335 -8.14 27.01 -10.95
C ARG A 335 -9.45 27.32 -11.70
N ILE A 336 -10.21 26.28 -12.05
CA ILE A 336 -11.50 26.41 -12.74
C ILE A 336 -12.49 27.18 -11.87
N ASP A 337 -12.53 26.87 -10.56
CA ASP A 337 -13.48 27.51 -9.64
C ASP A 337 -13.12 28.98 -9.33
N ALA A 338 -11.84 29.30 -9.36
CA ALA A 338 -11.36 30.67 -9.18
C ALA A 338 -11.58 31.57 -10.41
N ALA A 339 -11.81 30.97 -11.60
CA ALA A 339 -12.00 31.74 -12.84
C ALA A 339 -13.36 32.44 -12.84
N THR A 340 -13.34 33.76 -13.05
CA THR A 340 -14.55 34.60 -13.08
C THR A 340 -14.86 35.18 -14.46
N ARG A 341 -13.90 35.18 -15.39
CA ARG A 341 -14.03 35.70 -16.75
C ARG A 341 -14.01 34.55 -17.75
N LEU A 342 -14.75 34.73 -18.86
CA LEU A 342 -14.75 33.73 -19.97
C LEU A 342 -13.32 33.50 -20.52
N GLN A 343 -12.51 34.55 -20.65
CA GLN A 343 -11.15 34.45 -21.16
C GLN A 343 -10.26 33.57 -20.27
N ASP A 344 -10.42 33.62 -18.95
CA ASP A 344 -9.67 32.79 -17.99
C ASP A 344 -10.02 31.30 -18.20
N LEU A 345 -11.31 30.99 -18.38
CA LEU A 345 -11.76 29.60 -18.67
C LEU A 345 -11.21 29.09 -20.01
N VAL A 346 -11.16 29.94 -21.04
CA VAL A 346 -10.61 29.60 -22.37
C VAL A 346 -9.10 29.27 -22.24
N GLU A 347 -8.34 30.06 -21.50
CA GLU A 347 -6.92 29.82 -21.29
C GLU A 347 -6.67 28.56 -20.46
N ILE A 348 -7.42 28.38 -19.36
CA ILE A 348 -7.36 27.15 -18.55
C ILE A 348 -7.66 25.92 -19.41
N ARG A 349 -8.69 25.96 -20.26
CA ARG A 349 -9.01 24.87 -21.17
C ARG A 349 -7.87 24.59 -22.15
N LYS A 350 -7.28 25.63 -22.75
CA LYS A 350 -6.14 25.48 -23.67
C LYS A 350 -4.94 24.81 -23.01
N GLU A 351 -4.65 25.14 -21.78
CA GLU A 351 -3.60 24.49 -20.99
C GLU A 351 -3.95 23.04 -20.67
N LEU A 352 -5.20 22.77 -20.23
CA LEU A 352 -5.69 21.43 -19.93
C LEU A 352 -5.59 20.50 -21.15
N MET A 353 -5.94 20.97 -22.33
CA MET A 353 -5.84 20.19 -23.60
C MET A 353 -4.39 19.85 -23.97
N ASN A 354 -3.41 20.55 -23.41
CA ASN A 354 -2.00 20.30 -23.64
C ASN A 354 -1.30 19.62 -22.47
N PHE A 355 -2.03 19.32 -21.40
CA PHE A 355 -1.49 18.69 -20.19
C PHE A 355 -1.04 17.24 -20.47
N ARG A 356 0.22 16.93 -20.14
CA ARG A 356 0.85 15.64 -20.43
C ARG A 356 1.09 14.86 -19.16
N VAL A 357 0.80 13.57 -19.22
CA VAL A 357 0.86 12.62 -18.10
C VAL A 357 1.80 11.48 -18.45
N LEU A 358 2.65 11.06 -17.51
CA LEU A 358 3.51 9.89 -17.65
C LEU A 358 3.21 8.89 -16.52
N ASP A 359 3.07 7.62 -16.91
CA ASP A 359 3.17 6.48 -16.00
C ASP A 359 4.40 5.63 -16.40
N PRO A 360 5.51 5.69 -15.63
CA PRO A 360 6.74 4.99 -15.97
C PRO A 360 6.76 3.50 -15.55
N ALA A 361 5.62 2.94 -15.16
CA ALA A 361 5.40 1.51 -14.86
C ALA A 361 3.93 1.17 -15.12
N CYS A 362 3.48 1.42 -16.37
CA CYS A 362 2.05 1.56 -16.68
C CYS A 362 1.25 0.26 -16.61
N GLY A 363 1.88 -0.90 -16.69
CA GLY A 363 1.19 -2.19 -16.67
C GLY A 363 0.04 -2.25 -17.68
N SER A 364 -1.17 -2.44 -17.19
CA SER A 364 -2.41 -2.44 -17.98
C SER A 364 -2.99 -1.05 -18.30
N GLY A 365 -2.36 0.03 -17.84
CA GLY A 365 -2.78 1.41 -18.13
C GLY A 365 -3.83 1.98 -17.19
N ASN A 366 -4.10 1.38 -16.05
CA ASN A 366 -5.16 1.81 -15.14
C ASN A 366 -5.00 3.25 -14.66
N PHE A 367 -3.78 3.67 -14.30
CA PHE A 367 -3.51 5.05 -13.89
C PHE A 367 -3.75 6.04 -15.02
N LEU A 368 -3.30 5.71 -16.22
CA LEU A 368 -3.51 6.55 -17.41
C LEU A 368 -4.97 6.61 -17.80
N TYR A 369 -5.72 5.52 -17.67
CA TYR A 369 -7.17 5.46 -17.91
C TYR A 369 -7.92 6.41 -16.98
N VAL A 370 -7.68 6.30 -15.65
CA VAL A 370 -8.35 7.16 -14.66
C VAL A 370 -7.95 8.62 -14.88
N ALA A 371 -6.67 8.91 -15.09
CA ALA A 371 -6.20 10.26 -15.36
C ALA A 371 -6.84 10.86 -16.63
N TYR A 372 -7.00 10.07 -17.70
CA TYR A 372 -7.65 10.49 -18.94
C TYR A 372 -9.12 10.85 -18.70
N ARG A 373 -9.86 9.98 -18.00
CA ARG A 373 -11.28 10.17 -17.69
C ARG A 373 -11.48 11.42 -16.83
N GLU A 374 -10.65 11.62 -15.82
CA GLU A 374 -10.73 12.79 -14.94
C GLU A 374 -10.38 14.10 -15.65
N LEU A 375 -9.35 14.12 -16.48
CA LEU A 375 -9.03 15.29 -17.29
C LEU A 375 -10.17 15.64 -18.26
N SER A 376 -10.81 14.62 -18.86
CA SER A 376 -11.97 14.82 -19.75
C SER A 376 -13.18 15.39 -19.00
N ARG A 377 -13.39 14.99 -17.74
CA ARG A 377 -14.43 15.56 -16.88
C ARG A 377 -14.15 17.00 -16.47
N LEU A 378 -12.88 17.33 -16.23
CA LEU A 378 -12.48 18.70 -15.98
C LEU A 378 -12.74 19.60 -17.22
N ASP A 379 -12.49 19.09 -18.43
CA ASP A 379 -12.86 19.79 -19.67
C ASP A 379 -14.37 19.98 -19.78
N LEU A 380 -15.16 18.93 -19.53
CA LEU A 380 -16.62 19.01 -19.49
C LEU A 380 -17.12 20.04 -18.47
N ARG A 381 -16.52 20.06 -17.25
CA ARG A 381 -16.83 21.08 -16.23
C ARG A 381 -16.57 22.49 -16.72
N ILE A 382 -15.45 22.71 -17.42
CA ILE A 382 -15.14 24.02 -18.02
C ILE A 382 -16.21 24.41 -19.03
N LEU A 383 -16.58 23.51 -19.95
CA LEU A 383 -17.59 23.75 -20.98
C LEU A 383 -18.96 24.06 -20.38
N THR A 384 -19.43 23.25 -19.43
CA THR A 384 -20.69 23.48 -18.72
C THR A 384 -20.69 24.83 -18.03
N ARG A 385 -19.59 25.17 -17.31
CA ARG A 385 -19.48 26.48 -16.65
C ARG A 385 -19.47 27.66 -17.61
N MET A 386 -18.89 27.49 -18.81
CA MET A 386 -18.96 28.49 -19.88
C MET A 386 -20.40 28.69 -20.39
N GLU A 387 -21.13 27.60 -20.61
CA GLU A 387 -22.52 27.65 -21.09
C GLU A 387 -23.49 28.22 -20.05
N GLU A 388 -23.29 27.90 -18.78
CA GLU A 388 -24.15 28.39 -17.69
C GLU A 388 -23.95 29.86 -17.35
N ASN A 389 -22.70 30.37 -17.40
CA ASN A 389 -22.36 31.68 -16.89
C ASN A 389 -22.22 32.79 -17.96
N PHE A 390 -22.13 32.40 -19.25
CA PHE A 390 -21.88 33.35 -20.32
C PHE A 390 -22.84 33.16 -21.50
N SER A 391 -23.15 34.25 -22.23
CA SER A 391 -24.07 34.18 -23.37
C SER A 391 -23.53 33.29 -24.50
N ALA A 392 -24.40 32.50 -25.13
CA ALA A 392 -24.04 31.59 -26.23
C ALA A 392 -23.26 32.31 -27.36
N LYS A 393 -23.61 33.59 -27.67
CA LYS A 393 -22.93 34.43 -28.65
C LYS A 393 -21.46 34.70 -28.28
N ASN A 394 -21.15 34.87 -27.01
CA ASN A 394 -19.79 35.12 -26.51
C ASN A 394 -18.97 33.82 -26.49
N VAL A 395 -19.61 32.71 -26.11
CA VAL A 395 -19.00 31.38 -26.14
C VAL A 395 -18.68 30.97 -27.59
N ALA A 396 -19.59 31.11 -28.51
CA ALA A 396 -19.41 30.80 -29.93
C ALA A 396 -18.29 31.64 -30.60
N LYS A 397 -18.12 32.91 -30.20
CA LYS A 397 -17.05 33.77 -30.73
C LYS A 397 -15.63 33.27 -30.36
N GLN A 398 -15.47 32.54 -29.30
CA GLN A 398 -14.17 32.00 -28.87
C GLN A 398 -13.75 30.77 -29.72
N ALA A 399 -14.51 30.43 -30.80
CA ALA A 399 -14.23 29.31 -31.69
C ALA A 399 -13.76 28.05 -30.89
N LEU A 400 -14.57 27.70 -29.88
CA LEU A 400 -14.38 26.48 -29.13
C LEU A 400 -14.71 25.31 -30.05
N THR A 401 -13.76 24.94 -30.90
CA THR A 401 -13.81 23.67 -31.61
C THR A 401 -14.07 22.58 -30.58
N ALA A 402 -15.09 21.77 -30.84
CA ALA A 402 -15.38 20.60 -30.06
C ALA A 402 -14.18 19.61 -30.16
N SER A 403 -13.19 19.82 -29.34
CA SER A 403 -12.01 18.95 -29.24
C SER A 403 -12.07 18.24 -27.90
N ILE A 404 -11.84 16.96 -27.91
CA ILE A 404 -11.61 16.17 -26.68
C ILE A 404 -10.11 16.05 -26.43
N ILE A 405 -9.74 15.80 -25.18
CA ILE A 405 -8.35 15.57 -24.80
C ILE A 405 -7.77 14.43 -25.64
N SER A 406 -6.58 14.66 -26.21
CA SER A 406 -5.93 13.65 -27.05
C SER A 406 -5.19 12.62 -26.22
N PRO A 407 -5.39 11.30 -26.43
CA PRO A 407 -4.57 10.24 -25.83
C PRO A 407 -3.08 10.38 -26.12
N LEU A 408 -2.68 11.11 -27.16
CA LEU A 408 -1.27 11.44 -27.46
C LEU A 408 -0.59 12.33 -26.41
N LYS A 409 -1.32 12.81 -25.41
CA LYS A 409 -0.75 13.53 -24.26
C LYS A 409 -0.37 12.60 -23.09
N PHE A 410 -0.66 11.30 -23.23
CA PHE A 410 -0.39 10.28 -22.24
C PHE A 410 0.78 9.41 -22.68
N PHE A 411 1.70 9.18 -21.76
CA PHE A 411 2.91 8.40 -21.97
C PHE A 411 2.97 7.26 -20.95
N GLY A 412 3.40 6.08 -21.40
CA GLY A 412 3.54 4.91 -20.53
C GLY A 412 4.75 4.06 -20.92
N PHE A 413 5.42 3.54 -19.90
CA PHE A 413 6.54 2.61 -20.08
C PHE A 413 6.29 1.36 -19.26
N ASP A 414 6.56 0.20 -19.85
CA ASP A 414 6.60 -1.07 -19.16
C ASP A 414 7.61 -2.01 -19.82
N VAL A 415 8.13 -2.96 -19.07
CA VAL A 415 9.02 -4.01 -19.60
C VAL A 415 8.22 -5.14 -20.24
N ASP A 416 6.95 -5.29 -19.86
CA ASP A 416 6.06 -6.30 -20.40
C ASP A 416 5.34 -5.82 -21.67
N SER A 417 5.52 -6.56 -22.77
CA SER A 417 4.92 -6.23 -24.06
C SER A 417 3.39 -6.30 -24.05
N PHE A 418 2.82 -7.25 -23.30
CA PHE A 418 1.38 -7.42 -23.21
C PHE A 418 0.72 -6.26 -22.47
N GLY A 419 1.30 -5.83 -21.33
CA GLY A 419 0.86 -4.65 -20.60
C GLY A 419 0.88 -3.39 -21.46
N VAL A 420 1.92 -3.21 -22.26
CA VAL A 420 2.04 -2.08 -23.20
C VAL A 420 0.89 -2.08 -24.22
N GLU A 421 0.60 -3.22 -24.88
CA GLU A 421 -0.50 -3.31 -25.84
C GLU A 421 -1.86 -3.10 -25.16
N LEU A 422 -2.03 -3.66 -23.95
CA LEU A 422 -3.25 -3.47 -23.16
C LEU A 422 -3.45 -2.00 -22.78
N THR A 423 -2.40 -1.28 -22.40
CA THR A 423 -2.45 0.15 -22.09
C THR A 423 -2.92 0.98 -23.28
N LYS A 424 -2.48 0.68 -24.51
CA LYS A 424 -2.93 1.35 -25.74
C LYS A 424 -4.44 1.14 -25.94
N VAL A 425 -4.92 -0.08 -25.77
CA VAL A 425 -6.34 -0.43 -25.83
C VAL A 425 -7.12 0.34 -24.77
N THR A 426 -6.68 0.28 -23.51
CA THR A 426 -7.34 0.94 -22.39
C THR A 426 -7.51 2.45 -22.60
N LEU A 427 -6.48 3.13 -23.12
CA LEU A 427 -6.57 4.56 -23.47
C LEU A 427 -7.51 4.85 -24.65
N THR A 428 -7.53 3.97 -25.63
CA THR A 428 -8.48 4.09 -26.76
C THR A 428 -9.93 3.99 -26.29
N LEU A 429 -10.20 3.04 -25.39
CA LEU A 429 -11.51 2.86 -24.77
C LEU A 429 -11.86 4.06 -23.87
N ALA A 430 -10.90 4.59 -23.11
CA ALA A 430 -11.09 5.79 -22.29
C ALA A 430 -11.56 6.99 -23.13
N LYS A 431 -10.97 7.16 -24.33
CA LYS A 431 -11.34 8.23 -25.26
C LYS A 431 -12.81 8.09 -25.71
N LYS A 432 -13.24 6.90 -26.09
CA LYS A 432 -14.63 6.68 -26.54
C LYS A 432 -15.63 6.90 -25.39
N LEU A 433 -15.35 6.34 -24.22
CA LEU A 433 -16.20 6.51 -23.04
C LEU A 433 -16.31 7.98 -22.59
N ALA A 434 -15.22 8.74 -22.71
CA ALA A 434 -15.24 10.17 -22.41
C ALA A 434 -16.04 10.97 -23.43
N LEU A 435 -15.98 10.59 -24.72
CA LEU A 435 -16.81 11.20 -25.75
C LEU A 435 -18.31 10.95 -25.49
N ASP A 436 -18.68 9.69 -25.17
CA ASP A 436 -20.07 9.32 -24.89
C ASP A 436 -20.60 10.08 -23.67
N GLU A 437 -19.79 10.22 -22.62
CA GLU A 437 -20.10 11.02 -21.43
C GLU A 437 -20.31 12.51 -21.78
N ALA A 438 -19.46 13.07 -22.63
CA ALA A 438 -19.57 14.45 -23.09
C ALA A 438 -20.81 14.67 -23.98
N MET A 439 -21.11 13.76 -24.91
CA MET A 439 -22.31 13.80 -25.73
C MET A 439 -23.59 13.79 -24.86
N ALA A 440 -23.64 12.86 -23.90
CA ALA A 440 -24.78 12.76 -22.98
C ALA A 440 -24.98 14.02 -22.14
N ALA A 441 -23.87 14.56 -21.60
CA ALA A 441 -23.92 15.73 -20.72
C ALA A 441 -24.28 17.05 -21.45
N LEU A 442 -23.74 17.24 -22.67
CA LEU A 442 -23.95 18.45 -23.48
C LEU A 442 -25.21 18.37 -24.38
N GLY A 443 -25.83 17.18 -24.47
CA GLY A 443 -26.97 16.97 -25.37
C GLY A 443 -26.61 17.17 -26.85
N ARG A 444 -25.36 16.86 -27.25
CA ARG A 444 -24.81 17.00 -28.60
C ARG A 444 -24.46 15.65 -29.19
N ASP A 445 -24.52 15.53 -30.52
CA ASP A 445 -24.10 14.33 -31.24
C ASP A 445 -22.62 14.40 -31.70
N GLU A 446 -22.11 13.29 -32.27
CA GLU A 446 -20.74 13.22 -32.78
C GLU A 446 -20.44 14.27 -33.87
N MET A 447 -21.43 14.59 -34.73
CA MET A 447 -21.25 15.59 -35.78
C MET A 447 -21.13 17.01 -35.22
N GLU A 448 -21.95 17.34 -34.21
CA GLU A 448 -21.90 18.64 -33.54
C GLU A 448 -20.59 18.84 -32.74
N LEU A 449 -19.98 17.72 -32.31
CA LEU A 449 -18.66 17.72 -31.69
C LEU A 449 -17.51 17.66 -32.73
N GLY A 450 -17.82 17.72 -34.06
CA GLY A 450 -16.82 17.79 -35.11
C GLY A 450 -16.24 16.43 -35.57
N PHE A 451 -16.86 15.31 -35.17
CA PHE A 451 -16.43 13.96 -35.56
C PHE A 451 -17.26 13.43 -36.73
N TYR A 452 -17.09 13.99 -37.92
CA TYR A 452 -17.86 13.67 -39.14
C TYR A 452 -17.65 12.24 -39.65
N ASP A 453 -16.51 11.62 -39.40
CA ASP A 453 -16.15 10.25 -39.79
C ASP A 453 -16.05 9.25 -38.63
N GLY A 454 -16.62 9.60 -37.47
CA GLY A 454 -16.48 8.86 -36.24
C GLY A 454 -15.18 9.20 -35.49
N LEU A 455 -15.00 8.63 -34.30
CA LEU A 455 -13.86 8.91 -33.44
C LEU A 455 -12.56 8.38 -34.08
N PRO A 456 -11.56 9.24 -34.41
CA PRO A 456 -10.28 8.76 -34.92
C PRO A 456 -9.51 8.01 -33.81
N LEU A 457 -9.03 6.81 -34.16
CA LEU A 457 -8.15 6.06 -33.26
C LEU A 457 -6.72 6.58 -33.39
N ASP A 458 -6.12 6.92 -32.27
CA ASP A 458 -4.75 7.46 -32.22
C ASP A 458 -3.72 6.33 -32.26
N ASN A 459 -2.62 6.54 -33.01
CA ASN A 459 -1.47 5.64 -32.92
C ASN A 459 -0.62 6.01 -31.70
N LEU A 460 -0.64 5.13 -30.69
CA LEU A 460 0.04 5.31 -29.41
C LEU A 460 1.42 4.65 -29.32
N ASP A 461 1.95 4.07 -30.40
CA ASP A 461 3.21 3.30 -30.39
C ASP A 461 4.44 4.12 -29.95
N LYS A 462 4.41 5.43 -30.19
CA LYS A 462 5.47 6.35 -29.74
C LYS A 462 5.31 6.79 -28.30
N ASN A 463 4.10 6.70 -27.74
CA ASN A 463 3.75 7.18 -26.43
C ASN A 463 3.79 6.08 -25.38
N ILE A 464 3.27 4.91 -25.72
CA ILE A 464 3.24 3.74 -24.85
C ILE A 464 4.26 2.73 -25.39
N ARG A 465 5.36 2.55 -24.65
CA ARG A 465 6.54 1.83 -25.16
C ARG A 465 6.95 0.69 -24.25
N GLN A 466 7.31 -0.43 -24.86
CA GLN A 466 8.00 -1.51 -24.17
C GLN A 466 9.44 -1.12 -23.93
N THR A 467 9.76 -0.73 -22.70
CA THR A 467 11.11 -0.31 -22.34
C THR A 467 11.30 -0.31 -20.82
N ASP A 468 12.54 -0.40 -20.37
CA ASP A 468 12.90 -0.21 -18.99
C ASP A 468 12.97 1.30 -18.68
N ALA A 469 12.02 1.79 -17.86
CA ALA A 469 11.91 3.20 -17.50
C ALA A 469 13.17 3.74 -16.80
N LEU A 470 13.91 2.91 -16.07
CA LEU A 470 15.11 3.33 -15.34
C LEU A 470 16.31 3.61 -16.26
N PHE A 471 16.26 3.15 -17.52
CA PHE A 471 17.32 3.33 -18.51
C PHE A 471 16.86 4.07 -19.77
N THR A 472 15.62 4.57 -19.77
CA THR A 472 15.03 5.29 -20.89
C THR A 472 14.89 6.78 -20.52
N ASP A 473 15.04 7.66 -21.51
CA ASP A 473 14.78 9.08 -21.34
C ASP A 473 13.27 9.34 -21.33
N TRP A 474 12.79 10.05 -20.32
CA TRP A 474 11.39 10.38 -20.16
C TRP A 474 10.99 11.60 -21.00
N PRO A 475 9.79 11.59 -21.63
CA PRO A 475 9.28 12.77 -22.31
C PRO A 475 8.96 13.88 -21.31
N GLN A 476 9.07 15.13 -21.72
CA GLN A 476 8.64 16.25 -20.87
C GLN A 476 7.14 16.18 -20.61
N VAL A 477 6.75 16.12 -19.35
CA VAL A 477 5.35 15.99 -18.90
C VAL A 477 5.06 16.94 -17.75
N GLU A 478 3.81 17.24 -17.50
CA GLU A 478 3.35 18.10 -16.43
C GLU A 478 3.13 17.31 -15.12
N THR A 479 2.86 15.99 -15.23
CA THR A 479 2.72 15.15 -14.06
C THR A 479 3.21 13.72 -14.31
N VAL A 480 3.74 13.10 -13.25
CA VAL A 480 4.14 11.69 -13.20
C VAL A 480 3.27 10.98 -12.18
N ILE A 481 2.61 9.89 -12.57
CA ILE A 481 1.77 9.06 -11.70
C ILE A 481 2.12 7.60 -11.91
N GLY A 482 1.86 6.73 -10.94
CA GLY A 482 2.03 5.29 -11.16
C GLY A 482 2.25 4.47 -9.90
N ASN A 483 2.37 3.17 -10.13
CA ASN A 483 2.66 2.17 -9.11
C ASN A 483 3.91 1.36 -9.51
N PRO A 484 5.12 1.83 -9.20
CA PRO A 484 6.36 1.13 -9.53
C PRO A 484 6.44 -0.26 -8.89
N PRO A 485 7.21 -1.20 -9.48
CA PRO A 485 7.35 -2.56 -8.95
C PRO A 485 7.97 -2.61 -7.55
N PHE A 486 7.44 -3.52 -6.71
CA PHE A 486 7.84 -3.70 -5.31
C PHE A 486 8.84 -4.85 -5.18
N GLN A 487 10.10 -4.55 -4.99
CA GLN A 487 11.13 -5.56 -4.73
C GLN A 487 12.09 -5.08 -3.66
N SER A 488 12.35 -5.95 -2.67
CA SER A 488 13.40 -5.72 -1.68
C SER A 488 14.78 -5.96 -2.30
N LYS A 489 15.83 -5.39 -1.70
CA LYS A 489 17.22 -5.59 -2.14
C LYS A 489 17.58 -7.03 -2.46
N ASN A 490 17.18 -7.98 -1.60
CA ASN A 490 17.56 -9.39 -1.78
C ASN A 490 16.85 -10.00 -2.98
N LYS A 491 15.59 -9.70 -3.18
CA LYS A 491 14.80 -10.14 -4.34
C LYS A 491 15.29 -9.52 -5.65
N MET A 492 15.65 -8.24 -5.65
CA MET A 492 16.25 -7.61 -6.83
C MET A 492 17.49 -8.38 -7.33
N GLN A 493 18.35 -8.84 -6.41
CA GLN A 493 19.55 -9.59 -6.81
C GLN A 493 19.19 -10.97 -7.36
N GLU A 494 18.18 -11.62 -6.81
CA GLU A 494 17.72 -12.95 -7.23
C GLU A 494 17.00 -12.89 -8.59
N GLU A 495 16.11 -11.93 -8.77
CA GLU A 495 15.19 -11.85 -9.91
C GLU A 495 15.76 -11.06 -11.09
N LEU A 496 16.46 -9.93 -10.84
CA LEU A 496 17.01 -9.07 -11.89
C LEU A 496 18.47 -9.39 -12.23
N GLY A 497 19.15 -10.07 -11.33
CA GLY A 497 20.54 -10.48 -11.49
C GLY A 497 21.56 -9.38 -11.17
N VAL A 498 22.78 -9.83 -10.88
CA VAL A 498 23.89 -8.96 -10.47
C VAL A 498 24.28 -7.92 -11.54
N PRO A 499 24.36 -8.26 -12.85
CA PRO A 499 24.73 -7.30 -13.90
C PRO A 499 23.77 -6.12 -13.98
N TYR A 500 22.46 -6.38 -13.89
CA TYR A 500 21.45 -5.35 -13.89
C TYR A 500 21.61 -4.37 -12.70
N LEU A 501 21.80 -4.93 -11.50
CA LEU A 501 22.01 -4.11 -10.31
C LEU A 501 23.27 -3.25 -10.37
N HIS A 502 24.36 -3.75 -10.96
CA HIS A 502 25.56 -2.96 -11.16
C HIS A 502 25.31 -1.78 -12.09
N LYS A 503 24.61 -2.02 -13.22
CA LYS A 503 24.22 -0.96 -14.16
C LYS A 503 23.33 0.09 -13.49
N LEU A 504 22.33 -0.36 -12.72
CA LEU A 504 21.39 0.51 -12.00
C LEU A 504 22.10 1.40 -10.98
N ARG A 505 22.96 0.81 -10.14
CA ARG A 505 23.74 1.55 -9.14
C ARG A 505 24.78 2.48 -9.72
N ALA A 506 25.35 2.13 -10.87
CA ALA A 506 26.26 3.03 -11.59
C ALA A 506 25.54 4.28 -12.12
N ARG A 507 24.26 4.14 -12.51
CA ARG A 507 23.43 5.26 -12.96
C ARG A 507 22.94 6.14 -11.79
N HIS A 508 22.72 5.53 -10.62
CA HIS A 508 22.21 6.20 -9.41
C HIS A 508 23.13 5.92 -8.21
N PRO A 509 24.37 6.47 -8.21
CA PRO A 509 25.39 6.16 -7.20
C PRO A 509 25.02 6.66 -5.79
N ASP A 510 24.18 7.65 -5.71
CA ASP A 510 23.70 8.31 -4.50
C ASP A 510 22.43 7.68 -3.91
N VAL A 511 21.82 6.70 -4.58
CA VAL A 511 20.78 5.87 -3.98
C VAL A 511 21.43 4.76 -3.15
N PRO A 512 21.12 4.66 -1.84
CA PRO A 512 21.70 3.64 -0.98
C PRO A 512 21.47 2.22 -1.52
N GLY A 513 22.53 1.40 -1.57
CA GLY A 513 22.45 0.05 -2.14
C GLY A 513 21.55 -0.95 -1.41
N HIS A 514 20.93 -0.52 -0.30
CA HIS A 514 19.95 -1.26 0.49
C HIS A 514 18.51 -0.74 0.31
N ALA A 515 18.30 0.29 -0.52
CA ALA A 515 16.98 0.82 -0.83
C ALA A 515 16.16 -0.18 -1.65
N ASP A 516 14.83 -0.12 -1.52
CA ASP A 516 13.91 -0.90 -2.31
C ASP A 516 13.84 -0.41 -3.76
N TYR A 517 13.37 -1.27 -4.65
CA TYR A 517 13.40 -1.02 -6.09
C TYR A 517 12.57 0.20 -6.51
N CYS A 518 11.38 0.38 -5.93
CA CYS A 518 10.49 1.52 -6.23
C CYS A 518 11.15 2.90 -6.00
N VAL A 519 12.17 2.99 -5.13
CA VAL A 519 12.88 4.24 -4.80
C VAL A 519 13.46 4.92 -6.04
N TYR A 520 13.93 4.14 -7.01
CA TYR A 520 14.52 4.67 -8.25
C TYR A 520 13.49 5.44 -9.09
N TRP A 521 12.23 5.04 -9.10
CA TRP A 521 11.14 5.77 -9.77
C TRP A 521 10.80 7.08 -9.06
N PHE A 522 10.75 7.08 -7.71
CA PHE A 522 10.58 8.32 -6.93
C PHE A 522 11.67 9.32 -7.24
N ARG A 523 12.92 8.85 -7.31
CA ARG A 523 14.07 9.67 -7.64
C ARG A 523 13.97 10.26 -9.04
N LEU A 524 13.79 9.41 -10.05
CA LEU A 524 13.69 9.84 -11.44
C LEU A 524 12.50 10.78 -11.66
N ALA A 525 11.34 10.52 -11.03
CA ALA A 525 10.19 11.38 -11.13
C ALA A 525 10.51 12.80 -10.61
N HIS A 526 11.17 12.90 -9.44
CA HIS A 526 11.54 14.19 -8.90
C HIS A 526 12.56 14.94 -9.77
N ASP A 527 13.59 14.24 -10.25
CA ASP A 527 14.63 14.82 -11.10
C ASP A 527 14.05 15.32 -12.44
N HIS A 528 13.06 14.59 -12.98
CA HIS A 528 12.40 14.89 -14.24
C HIS A 528 11.46 16.12 -14.17
N LEU A 529 10.80 16.33 -13.03
CA LEU A 529 9.85 17.44 -12.83
C LEU A 529 10.55 18.81 -12.87
N LYS A 530 9.86 19.80 -13.42
CA LYS A 530 10.18 21.22 -13.30
C LYS A 530 9.41 21.84 -12.12
N ASP A 531 9.84 23.03 -11.70
CA ASP A 531 9.14 23.77 -10.65
C ASP A 531 7.65 23.96 -10.97
N GLY A 532 6.80 23.69 -9.99
CA GLY A 532 5.34 23.72 -10.12
C GLY A 532 4.72 22.44 -10.67
N GLN A 533 5.50 21.50 -11.22
CA GLN A 533 5.00 20.22 -11.69
C GLN A 533 4.86 19.20 -10.52
N ARG A 534 4.01 18.20 -10.71
CA ARG A 534 3.59 17.30 -9.65
C ARG A 534 3.92 15.84 -9.97
N ALA A 535 4.08 15.05 -8.91
CA ALA A 535 4.04 13.60 -9.03
C ALA A 535 3.25 12.95 -7.90
N GLY A 536 2.74 11.75 -8.18
CA GLY A 536 2.11 10.88 -7.21
C GLY A 536 2.47 9.43 -7.49
N LEU A 537 3.11 8.75 -6.54
CA LEU A 537 3.56 7.37 -6.70
C LEU A 537 3.19 6.52 -5.48
N VAL A 538 2.99 5.23 -5.74
CA VAL A 538 2.88 4.20 -4.71
C VAL A 538 4.28 3.66 -4.42
N GLY A 539 4.63 3.53 -3.15
CA GLY A 539 5.86 2.86 -2.72
C GLY A 539 5.56 1.82 -1.65
N THR A 540 6.46 0.86 -1.46
CA THR A 540 6.40 0.00 -0.28
C THR A 540 6.46 0.86 0.99
N ASN A 541 5.92 0.38 2.12
CA ASN A 541 5.97 1.09 3.39
C ASN A 541 7.41 1.47 3.82
N THR A 542 8.43 0.84 3.25
CA THR A 542 9.84 1.18 3.47
C THR A 542 10.24 2.53 2.88
N ILE A 543 9.48 3.10 1.91
CA ILE A 543 9.78 4.41 1.31
C ILE A 543 9.90 5.54 2.35
N ARG A 544 9.23 5.42 3.49
CA ARG A 544 9.27 6.35 4.62
C ARG A 544 10.29 5.95 5.70
N GLN A 545 11.12 4.91 5.46
CA GLN A 545 11.98 4.30 6.47
C GLN A 545 13.40 4.08 5.93
N ASN A 546 14.39 4.20 6.80
CA ASN A 546 15.79 3.81 6.57
C ASN A 546 16.36 4.25 5.19
N TYR A 547 17.07 3.35 4.52
CA TYR A 547 17.75 3.60 3.24
C TYR A 547 16.80 3.94 2.08
N SER A 548 15.58 3.40 2.08
CA SER A 548 14.59 3.74 1.05
C SER A 548 14.08 5.17 1.21
N ARG A 549 13.91 5.65 2.45
CA ARG A 549 13.56 7.03 2.71
C ARG A 549 14.73 7.96 2.34
N GLU A 550 15.95 7.63 2.72
CA GLU A 550 17.16 8.40 2.41
C GLU A 550 17.31 8.60 0.89
N GLY A 551 17.22 7.52 0.11
CA GLY A 551 17.32 7.58 -1.35
C GLY A 551 16.11 8.16 -2.07
N GLY A 552 14.95 8.21 -1.42
CA GLY A 552 13.65 8.63 -1.98
C GLY A 552 13.12 9.92 -1.37
N LEU A 553 12.33 9.82 -0.30
CA LEU A 553 11.59 10.96 0.26
C LEU A 553 12.49 12.03 0.90
N ASP A 554 13.60 11.65 1.56
CA ASP A 554 14.57 12.63 2.10
C ASP A 554 15.18 13.45 0.95
N TYR A 555 15.53 12.80 -0.15
CA TYR A 555 16.05 13.47 -1.33
C TYR A 555 15.01 14.43 -1.93
N ILE A 556 13.77 13.96 -2.16
CA ILE A 556 12.69 14.81 -2.71
C ILE A 556 12.53 16.09 -1.90
N VAL A 557 12.49 15.96 -0.56
CA VAL A 557 12.34 17.13 0.33
C VAL A 557 13.58 18.02 0.34
N SER A 558 14.80 17.45 0.30
CA SER A 558 16.05 18.23 0.30
C SER A 558 16.27 18.97 -1.02
N GLU A 559 15.83 18.40 -2.14
CA GLU A 559 15.95 18.98 -3.48
C GLU A 559 14.73 19.86 -3.86
N GLY A 560 14.06 20.41 -2.84
CA GLY A 560 13.02 21.42 -3.01
C GLY A 560 11.61 20.88 -3.30
N GLY A 561 11.36 19.56 -3.14
CA GLY A 561 10.03 19.00 -3.24
C GLY A 561 9.20 19.25 -1.98
N THR A 562 7.90 19.50 -2.14
CA THR A 562 6.93 19.60 -1.05
C THR A 562 5.92 18.47 -1.14
N ILE A 563 5.87 17.60 -0.13
CA ILE A 563 4.83 16.56 -0.03
C ILE A 563 3.50 17.26 0.28
N THR A 564 2.54 17.11 -0.61
CA THR A 564 1.26 17.83 -0.57
C THR A 564 0.15 17.00 0.09
N GLU A 565 0.14 15.71 -0.23
CA GLU A 565 -0.80 14.76 0.36
C GLU A 565 -0.14 13.37 0.40
N ALA A 566 -0.32 12.64 1.50
CA ALA A 566 0.25 11.30 1.61
C ALA A 566 -0.63 10.37 2.44
N VAL A 567 -0.54 9.07 2.15
CA VAL A 567 -0.99 7.97 3.01
C VAL A 567 0.24 7.36 3.65
N SER A 568 0.33 7.40 4.98
CA SER A 568 1.52 6.94 5.71
C SER A 568 1.76 5.44 5.51
N SER A 569 0.74 4.63 5.75
CA SER A 569 0.78 3.17 5.55
C SER A 569 -0.63 2.63 5.39
N MET A 570 -0.81 1.71 4.46
CA MET A 570 -2.07 0.98 4.27
C MET A 570 -1.79 -0.43 3.72
N PRO A 571 -2.65 -1.44 4.03
CA PRO A 571 -2.63 -2.70 3.30
C PRO A 571 -2.94 -2.45 1.83
N TRP A 572 -2.21 -3.10 0.93
CA TRP A 572 -2.47 -2.96 -0.49
C TRP A 572 -3.68 -3.80 -0.93
N SER A 573 -4.53 -3.26 -1.80
CA SER A 573 -5.78 -3.91 -2.25
C SER A 573 -5.59 -5.16 -3.12
N GLY A 574 -4.36 -5.44 -3.57
CA GLY A 574 -4.03 -6.66 -4.31
C GLY A 574 -3.75 -7.87 -3.40
N ASP A 575 -3.52 -9.04 -4.00
CA ASP A 575 -3.24 -10.33 -3.32
C ASP A 575 -1.96 -10.37 -2.46
N ALA A 576 -1.23 -9.29 -2.36
CA ALA A 576 0.01 -9.25 -1.60
C ALA A 576 -0.25 -8.76 -0.16
N ASN A 577 0.18 -9.52 0.83
CA ASN A 577 0.34 -9.07 2.22
C ASN A 577 1.42 -7.97 2.33
N VAL A 578 1.29 -6.91 1.51
CA VAL A 578 2.22 -5.81 1.42
C VAL A 578 1.55 -4.54 1.92
N HIS A 579 2.23 -3.82 2.81
CA HIS A 579 1.85 -2.48 3.19
C HIS A 579 2.55 -1.47 2.29
N VAL A 580 1.80 -0.47 1.84
CA VAL A 580 2.26 0.60 0.95
C VAL A 580 2.09 1.98 1.58
N SER A 581 2.86 2.92 1.07
CA SER A 581 2.64 4.36 1.25
C SER A 581 2.29 4.98 -0.09
N ILE A 582 1.36 5.93 -0.10
CA ILE A 582 1.04 6.74 -1.28
C ILE A 582 1.58 8.14 -1.03
N VAL A 583 2.34 8.69 -1.96
CA VAL A 583 2.96 10.00 -1.77
C VAL A 583 2.72 10.89 -2.98
N ASN A 584 2.11 12.03 -2.73
CA ASN A 584 1.92 13.07 -3.73
C ASN A 584 2.79 14.28 -3.35
N TRP A 585 3.53 14.81 -4.31
CA TRP A 585 4.38 15.99 -4.09
C TRP A 585 4.39 16.94 -5.30
N ILE A 586 4.80 18.16 -5.04
CA ILE A 586 5.09 19.18 -6.05
C ILE A 586 6.58 19.50 -5.98
N LYS A 587 7.23 19.73 -7.12
CA LYS A 587 8.56 20.33 -7.15
C LYS A 587 8.43 21.82 -6.90
N GLY A 588 9.08 22.31 -5.86
CA GLY A 588 8.94 23.68 -5.36
C GLY A 588 8.03 23.79 -4.12
N ALA A 589 7.93 25.01 -3.63
CA ALA A 589 7.15 25.31 -2.43
C ALA A 589 5.64 25.39 -2.75
N GLN A 590 4.82 24.88 -1.86
CA GLN A 590 3.37 25.04 -1.90
C GLN A 590 2.86 25.64 -0.59
N ALA A 591 2.08 26.72 -0.67
CA ALA A 591 1.38 27.29 0.47
C ALA A 591 0.16 26.43 0.90
N GLY A 592 -0.38 26.68 2.08
CA GLY A 592 -1.57 26.00 2.61
C GLY A 592 -1.25 24.70 3.36
N LYS A 593 -2.30 24.11 3.92
CA LYS A 593 -2.20 22.87 4.67
C LYS A 593 -2.00 21.66 3.73
N LYS A 594 -1.18 20.72 4.19
CA LYS A 594 -0.92 19.43 3.56
C LYS A 594 -1.62 18.34 4.37
N ARG A 595 -2.09 17.28 3.72
CA ARG A 595 -2.91 16.26 4.37
C ARG A 595 -2.18 14.93 4.46
N LEU A 596 -2.05 14.41 5.69
CA LEU A 596 -1.50 13.09 5.97
C LEU A 596 -2.62 12.17 6.46
N TYR A 597 -2.82 11.05 5.73
CA TYR A 597 -3.77 10.01 6.10
C TYR A 597 -3.05 8.86 6.79
N ILE A 598 -3.69 8.31 7.83
CA ILE A 598 -3.23 7.09 8.50
C ILE A 598 -4.41 6.15 8.71
N GLN A 599 -4.17 4.88 8.47
CA GLN A 599 -5.11 3.81 8.79
C GLN A 599 -4.85 3.28 10.20
N GLU A 600 -5.89 3.18 11.00
CA GLU A 600 -5.84 2.66 12.37
C GLU A 600 -6.03 1.14 12.36
N GLY A 601 -4.94 0.38 12.39
CA GLY A 601 -4.96 -1.08 12.42
C GLY A 601 -4.56 -1.77 11.11
N ALA A 602 -4.46 -3.10 11.15
CA ALA A 602 -3.95 -3.95 10.06
C ALA A 602 -5.01 -4.42 9.09
N ASP A 603 -6.28 -4.28 9.44
CA ASP A 603 -7.39 -4.71 8.59
C ASP A 603 -7.64 -3.67 7.50
N ALA A 604 -7.88 -4.12 6.27
CA ALA A 604 -8.28 -3.26 5.16
C ALA A 604 -9.54 -2.41 5.50
N ASN A 605 -10.39 -2.91 6.41
CA ASN A 605 -11.57 -2.22 6.91
C ASN A 605 -11.32 -1.37 8.16
N ALA A 606 -10.07 -1.26 8.63
CA ALA A 606 -9.74 -0.43 9.79
C ALA A 606 -10.05 1.05 9.55
N GLY A 607 -10.35 1.77 10.63
CA GLY A 607 -10.66 3.19 10.59
C GLY A 607 -9.52 4.02 9.99
N TRP A 608 -9.88 5.11 9.35
CA TRP A 608 -8.92 6.09 8.82
C TRP A 608 -9.06 7.38 9.61
N HIS A 609 -7.93 8.07 9.82
CA HIS A 609 -7.95 9.46 10.23
C HIS A 609 -6.94 10.27 9.41
N HIS A 610 -7.10 11.59 9.39
CA HIS A 610 -6.17 12.47 8.71
C HIS A 610 -5.84 13.68 9.56
N GLU A 611 -4.65 14.22 9.32
CA GLU A 611 -4.22 15.50 9.89
C GLU A 611 -3.81 16.47 8.79
N ASP A 612 -4.26 17.73 8.97
CA ASP A 612 -3.84 18.85 8.13
C ASP A 612 -2.63 19.53 8.79
N ARG A 613 -1.49 19.53 8.12
CA ARG A 613 -0.20 20.05 8.60
C ARG A 613 0.35 21.15 7.72
N ASP A 614 1.22 21.97 8.26
CA ASP A 614 1.97 22.95 7.45
C ASP A 614 3.04 22.26 6.60
N VAL A 615 3.64 21.18 7.10
CA VAL A 615 4.66 20.38 6.42
C VAL A 615 4.42 18.91 6.74
N ILE A 616 4.50 18.03 5.74
CA ILE A 616 4.60 16.59 5.90
C ILE A 616 6.08 16.22 5.78
N SER A 617 6.62 15.54 6.80
CA SER A 617 8.00 15.07 6.78
C SER A 617 8.17 13.86 5.86
N SER A 618 9.39 13.57 5.44
CA SER A 618 9.75 12.36 4.68
C SER A 618 9.47 11.05 5.41
N ALA A 619 9.32 11.08 6.74
CA ALA A 619 8.92 9.93 7.54
C ALA A 619 7.43 9.60 7.45
N LEU A 620 6.62 10.51 6.92
CA LEU A 620 5.16 10.38 6.85
C LEU A 620 4.54 10.01 8.21
N SER A 621 5.06 10.58 9.30
CA SER A 621 4.65 10.29 10.68
C SER A 621 3.87 11.44 11.30
N TYR A 622 3.07 11.11 12.33
CA TYR A 622 2.34 12.12 13.12
C TYR A 622 3.20 12.81 14.16
N GLY A 623 4.20 12.08 14.70
CA GLY A 623 5.08 12.56 15.73
C GLY A 623 5.99 13.70 15.25
N PHE A 624 6.74 14.27 16.18
CA PHE A 624 7.81 15.18 15.83
C PHE A 624 8.87 14.42 15.00
N ASP A 625 9.31 15.01 13.90
CA ASP A 625 10.27 14.36 12.99
C ASP A 625 11.65 14.24 13.63
N VAL A 626 11.96 13.07 14.14
CA VAL A 626 13.26 12.72 14.74
C VAL A 626 14.22 12.05 13.74
N THR A 627 13.90 12.01 12.47
CA THR A 627 14.68 11.29 11.44
C THR A 627 16.11 11.83 11.28
N LYS A 628 16.32 13.10 11.55
CA LYS A 628 17.64 13.77 11.54
C LYS A 628 18.45 13.59 12.83
N ALA A 629 17.97 12.78 13.78
CA ALA A 629 18.73 12.46 14.98
C ALA A 629 20.03 11.73 14.61
N ARG A 630 21.12 12.14 15.24
CA ARG A 630 22.48 11.66 14.95
C ARG A 630 22.84 10.49 15.86
N SER A 631 23.62 9.53 15.37
CA SER A 631 24.26 8.54 16.20
C SER A 631 25.24 9.25 17.15
N LEU A 632 25.19 8.91 18.43
CA LEU A 632 26.06 9.41 19.49
C LEU A 632 27.17 8.39 19.74
N ARG A 633 28.43 8.83 19.75
CA ARG A 633 29.57 7.93 19.95
C ARG A 633 29.55 7.27 21.33
N ALA A 634 29.11 7.99 22.33
CA ALA A 634 28.97 7.45 23.70
C ALA A 634 28.02 6.24 23.74
N ASN A 635 27.08 6.11 22.82
CA ASN A 635 26.21 4.95 22.70
C ASN A 635 26.81 3.88 21.76
N SER A 636 27.25 4.25 20.58
CA SER A 636 27.69 3.31 19.53
C SER A 636 29.02 2.61 19.87
N GLU A 637 29.87 3.27 20.65
CA GLU A 637 31.16 2.72 21.15
C GLU A 637 31.03 2.02 22.52
N SER A 638 29.82 1.95 23.10
CA SER A 638 29.61 1.47 24.46
C SER A 638 29.45 -0.05 24.62
N ASP A 639 29.30 -0.79 23.51
CA ASP A 639 28.88 -2.20 23.45
C ASP A 639 27.65 -2.53 24.31
N ALA A 640 26.81 -1.51 24.58
CA ALA A 640 25.68 -1.59 25.50
C ALA A 640 24.39 -2.11 24.83
N CYS A 641 24.39 -2.38 23.53
CA CYS A 641 23.25 -2.93 22.81
C CYS A 641 23.68 -3.83 21.65
N ALA A 642 23.27 -5.08 21.66
CA ALA A 642 23.60 -6.04 20.62
C ALA A 642 22.45 -7.01 20.34
N GLN A 643 22.44 -7.61 19.17
CA GLN A 643 21.57 -8.74 18.86
C GLN A 643 22.13 -10.03 19.49
N GLY A 644 21.26 -10.90 20.00
CA GLY A 644 21.64 -12.20 20.53
C GLY A 644 22.28 -13.14 19.51
N GLN A 645 22.59 -14.36 19.95
CA GLN A 645 23.33 -15.36 19.19
C GLN A 645 22.51 -15.97 18.04
N THR A 646 23.19 -16.30 16.94
CA THR A 646 22.57 -17.06 15.83
C THR A 646 23.24 -18.42 15.68
N HIS A 647 22.49 -19.49 15.97
CA HIS A 647 23.01 -20.85 15.85
C HIS A 647 23.35 -21.28 14.40
N GLY A 648 22.60 -20.83 13.43
CA GLY A 648 22.85 -21.03 11.99
C GLY A 648 22.47 -22.39 11.42
N HIS A 649 22.20 -23.40 12.25
CA HIS A 649 21.67 -24.71 11.86
C HIS A 649 20.96 -25.37 13.05
N SER A 650 19.86 -26.09 12.79
CA SER A 650 19.05 -26.75 13.83
C SER A 650 19.79 -27.83 14.63
N ALA A 651 20.87 -28.38 14.10
CA ALA A 651 21.71 -29.34 14.81
C ALA A 651 22.34 -28.81 16.11
N PHE A 652 22.51 -27.49 16.22
CA PHE A 652 22.98 -26.84 17.45
C PHE A 652 21.92 -26.74 18.54
N LEU A 653 20.65 -27.02 18.22
CA LEU A 653 19.56 -26.95 19.18
C LEU A 653 19.25 -28.33 19.75
N LEU A 654 19.01 -28.37 21.06
CA LEU A 654 18.59 -29.54 21.81
C LEU A 654 17.22 -29.29 22.45
N LYS A 655 16.40 -30.33 22.49
CA LYS A 655 15.19 -30.34 23.34
C LYS A 655 15.62 -30.46 24.81
N PRO A 656 14.79 -30.03 25.78
CA PRO A 656 15.10 -30.15 27.20
C PRO A 656 15.51 -31.56 27.62
N GLU A 657 14.82 -32.60 27.12
CA GLU A 657 15.11 -34.01 27.43
C GLU A 657 16.48 -34.45 26.86
N GLU A 658 16.83 -34.01 25.63
CA GLU A 658 18.11 -34.31 25.00
C GLU A 658 19.26 -33.64 25.78
N ALA A 659 19.06 -32.36 26.20
CA ALA A 659 20.04 -31.62 26.97
C ALA A 659 20.23 -32.26 28.36
N SER A 660 19.14 -32.55 29.08
CA SER A 660 19.21 -33.19 30.40
C SER A 660 19.93 -34.55 30.37
N ALA A 661 19.69 -35.33 29.32
CA ALA A 661 20.39 -36.62 29.17
C ALA A 661 21.89 -36.46 28.95
N LEU A 662 22.33 -35.46 28.19
CA LEU A 662 23.74 -35.16 27.96
C LEU A 662 24.42 -34.60 29.23
N LEU A 663 23.77 -33.66 29.90
CA LEU A 663 24.25 -33.05 31.11
C LEU A 663 24.40 -34.08 32.24
N ALA A 664 23.43 -34.99 32.37
CA ALA A 664 23.51 -36.09 33.34
C ALA A 664 24.60 -37.13 33.01
N SER A 665 24.88 -37.34 31.72
CA SER A 665 25.88 -38.31 31.26
C SER A 665 27.31 -37.90 31.61
N ASN A 666 27.62 -36.61 31.57
CA ASN A 666 28.94 -36.07 31.84
C ASN A 666 28.90 -34.58 32.25
N PRO A 667 29.29 -34.18 33.43
CA PRO A 667 29.31 -32.80 33.90
C PRO A 667 30.07 -31.82 32.98
N LYS A 668 31.02 -32.29 32.18
CA LYS A 668 31.71 -31.44 31.18
C LYS A 668 30.80 -30.79 30.16
N TYR A 669 29.61 -31.37 29.92
CA TYR A 669 28.66 -30.75 28.98
C TYR A 669 28.11 -29.42 29.49
N ASN A 670 28.18 -29.11 30.77
CA ASN A 670 27.86 -27.75 31.32
C ASN A 670 28.72 -26.65 30.69
N ASP A 671 29.90 -26.99 30.14
CA ASP A 671 30.78 -26.01 29.48
C ASP A 671 30.36 -25.61 28.09
N VAL A 672 29.37 -26.33 27.46
CA VAL A 672 29.01 -26.22 26.06
C VAL A 672 27.52 -26.36 25.78
N ILE A 673 26.70 -26.68 26.76
CA ILE A 673 25.24 -26.76 26.60
C ILE A 673 24.59 -25.77 27.55
N PHE A 674 23.82 -24.82 26.95
CA PHE A 674 23.23 -23.71 27.71
C PHE A 674 21.72 -23.61 27.37
N PRO A 675 20.87 -23.22 28.34
CA PRO A 675 19.48 -22.82 28.06
C PRO A 675 19.48 -21.71 27.01
N PHE A 676 18.59 -21.78 26.03
CA PHE A 676 18.57 -20.87 24.88
C PHE A 676 17.21 -20.21 24.69
N LEU A 677 17.14 -18.91 24.98
CA LEU A 677 15.89 -18.18 25.01
C LEU A 677 15.60 -17.48 23.69
N ILE A 678 14.37 -17.64 23.21
CA ILE A 678 13.83 -16.91 22.05
C ILE A 678 12.72 -15.95 22.50
N ALA A 679 12.51 -14.87 21.75
CA ALA A 679 11.52 -13.85 22.07
C ALA A 679 10.10 -14.40 22.22
N ASN A 680 9.71 -15.38 21.37
CA ASN A 680 8.38 -15.96 21.47
C ASN A 680 8.16 -16.71 22.79
N THR A 681 9.12 -17.50 23.23
CA THR A 681 9.04 -18.23 24.50
C THR A 681 8.99 -17.25 25.67
N LEU A 682 9.89 -16.26 25.72
CA LEU A 682 9.91 -15.25 26.78
C LEU A 682 8.58 -14.53 26.97
N PHE A 683 7.93 -14.13 25.89
CA PHE A 683 6.75 -13.27 25.99
C PHE A 683 5.41 -14.01 25.88
N ALA A 684 5.36 -15.21 25.32
CA ALA A 684 4.10 -15.93 25.06
C ALA A 684 3.92 -17.18 25.95
N SER A 685 4.98 -17.72 26.58
CA SER A 685 4.80 -18.74 27.60
C SER A 685 4.49 -18.10 28.95
N LYS A 686 3.80 -18.83 29.85
CA LYS A 686 3.39 -18.34 31.16
C LYS A 686 4.57 -18.18 32.11
N ASP A 687 5.54 -19.08 32.01
CA ASP A 687 6.76 -19.08 32.81
C ASP A 687 7.91 -18.28 32.20
N GLY A 688 7.83 -17.97 30.89
CA GLY A 688 8.88 -17.25 30.16
C GLY A 688 10.18 -18.06 29.97
N LEU A 689 10.26 -19.31 30.49
CA LEU A 689 11.47 -20.09 30.54
C LEU A 689 11.88 -20.68 29.17
N PRO A 690 13.19 -20.88 28.91
CA PRO A 690 13.66 -21.53 27.69
C PRO A 690 13.07 -22.94 27.47
N ASP A 691 12.50 -23.16 26.31
CA ASP A 691 11.96 -24.44 25.85
C ASP A 691 13.00 -25.29 25.07
N ARG A 692 14.24 -24.82 25.02
CA ARG A 692 15.35 -25.42 24.28
C ARG A 692 16.71 -25.08 24.85
N TYR A 693 17.71 -25.83 24.44
CA TYR A 693 19.12 -25.61 24.75
C TYR A 693 19.92 -25.43 23.47
N VAL A 694 21.09 -24.80 23.59
CA VAL A 694 22.03 -24.61 22.47
C VAL A 694 23.39 -25.24 22.81
N ILE A 695 24.01 -25.85 21.80
CA ILE A 695 25.40 -26.29 21.85
C ILE A 695 26.28 -25.12 21.39
N ASP A 696 27.07 -24.55 22.29
CA ASP A 696 28.05 -23.51 22.01
C ASP A 696 29.45 -23.96 22.41
N PHE A 697 30.26 -24.33 21.46
CA PHE A 697 31.68 -24.72 21.69
C PHE A 697 32.59 -23.53 22.00
N GLY A 698 32.04 -22.30 21.99
CA GLY A 698 32.83 -21.11 22.26
C GLY A 698 33.98 -20.92 21.27
N ASP A 699 35.12 -20.48 21.73
CA ASP A 699 36.34 -20.29 20.91
C ASP A 699 37.18 -21.57 20.78
N ARG A 700 36.66 -22.71 21.23
CA ARG A 700 37.35 -24.00 21.15
C ARG A 700 37.69 -24.35 19.70
N ASP A 701 38.92 -24.79 19.48
CA ASP A 701 39.32 -25.37 18.21
C ASP A 701 38.64 -26.74 17.96
N LEU A 702 38.83 -27.28 16.78
CA LEU A 702 38.22 -28.53 16.38
C LEU A 702 38.53 -29.69 17.32
N LEU A 703 39.83 -29.83 17.75
CA LEU A 703 40.27 -30.90 18.64
C LEU A 703 39.66 -30.77 20.05
N SER A 704 39.54 -29.56 20.53
CA SER A 704 38.88 -29.27 21.82
C SER A 704 37.37 -29.51 21.77
N ALA A 705 36.70 -29.21 20.65
CA ALA A 705 35.27 -29.48 20.43
C ALA A 705 34.98 -31.01 20.36
N GLN A 706 35.92 -31.80 19.81
CA GLN A 706 35.82 -33.27 19.72
C GLN A 706 35.79 -33.97 21.10
N LYS A 707 36.23 -33.30 22.15
CA LYS A 707 36.18 -33.82 23.53
C LYS A 707 34.71 -33.94 24.01
N TYR A 708 33.76 -33.26 23.41
CA TYR A 708 32.33 -33.34 23.70
C TYR A 708 31.65 -34.22 22.63
N LYS A 709 31.97 -35.51 22.66
CA LYS A 709 31.77 -36.49 21.57
C LYS A 709 30.37 -36.46 20.98
N GLU A 710 29.32 -36.57 21.78
CA GLU A 710 27.94 -36.70 21.32
C GLU A 710 27.43 -35.37 20.71
N ALA A 711 27.74 -34.24 21.35
CA ALA A 711 27.41 -32.91 20.84
C ALA A 711 28.13 -32.60 19.50
N TYR A 712 29.43 -32.96 19.44
CA TYR A 712 30.23 -32.81 18.23
C TYR A 712 29.72 -33.66 17.10
N GLN A 713 29.45 -34.98 17.37
CA GLN A 713 28.96 -35.91 16.36
C GLN A 713 27.64 -35.46 15.77
N ARG A 714 26.69 -34.99 16.59
CA ARG A 714 25.41 -34.43 16.14
C ARG A 714 25.60 -33.30 15.13
N ILE A 715 26.51 -32.36 15.39
CA ILE A 715 26.79 -31.24 14.50
C ILE A 715 27.52 -31.70 13.25
N ALA A 716 28.48 -32.64 13.36
CA ALA A 716 29.21 -33.19 12.24
C ALA A 716 28.32 -33.94 11.25
N GLU A 717 27.36 -34.70 11.76
CA GLU A 717 26.43 -35.46 10.91
C GLU A 717 25.37 -34.61 10.22
N LYS A 718 24.90 -33.52 10.85
CA LYS A 718 23.77 -32.73 10.35
C LYS A 718 24.16 -31.38 9.76
N ALA A 719 25.05 -30.65 10.40
CA ALA A 719 25.39 -29.29 9.98
C ALA A 719 26.52 -29.23 8.94
N LEU A 720 27.52 -30.10 9.03
CA LEU A 720 28.67 -30.09 8.12
C LEU A 720 28.27 -30.35 6.66
N PRO A 721 27.41 -31.35 6.32
CA PRO A 721 26.98 -31.58 4.94
C PRO A 721 26.29 -30.33 4.36
N GLU A 722 25.33 -29.76 5.05
CA GLU A 722 24.58 -28.57 4.59
C GLU A 722 25.51 -27.34 4.41
N ARG A 723 26.48 -27.15 5.31
CA ARG A 723 27.48 -26.06 5.16
C ARG A 723 28.39 -26.27 3.97
N LYS A 724 28.73 -27.52 3.62
CA LYS A 724 29.48 -27.85 2.39
C LYS A 724 28.66 -27.51 1.16
N ASP A 725 27.41 -27.96 1.07
CA ASP A 725 26.54 -27.68 -0.05
C ASP A 725 26.35 -26.17 -0.28
N LYS A 726 26.14 -25.42 0.78
CA LYS A 726 26.01 -23.94 0.71
C LYS A 726 27.30 -23.26 0.26
N ALA A 727 28.46 -23.72 0.71
CA ALA A 727 29.76 -23.20 0.32
C ALA A 727 30.09 -23.55 -1.16
N ASP A 728 29.75 -24.73 -1.62
CA ASP A 728 29.92 -25.15 -3.01
C ASP A 728 29.00 -24.34 -3.96
N ALA A 729 27.77 -24.12 -3.55
CA ALA A 729 26.83 -23.25 -4.28
C ALA A 729 27.34 -21.78 -4.34
N GLU A 730 27.89 -21.24 -3.24
CA GLU A 730 28.51 -19.92 -3.19
C GLU A 730 29.73 -19.86 -4.13
N LYS A 731 30.61 -20.87 -4.11
CA LYS A 731 31.78 -20.97 -5.00
C LYS A 731 31.36 -20.98 -6.47
N LYS A 732 30.32 -21.73 -6.83
CA LYS A 732 29.79 -21.77 -8.21
C LYS A 732 29.26 -20.39 -8.63
N ARG A 733 28.50 -19.69 -7.78
CA ARG A 733 28.02 -18.33 -8.06
C ARG A 733 29.18 -17.34 -8.21
N ASN A 734 30.18 -17.40 -7.34
CA ASN A 734 31.36 -16.56 -7.41
C ASN A 734 32.15 -16.78 -8.72
N SER A 735 32.32 -18.04 -9.15
CA SER A 735 32.98 -18.37 -10.42
C SER A 735 32.24 -17.82 -11.64
N GLN A 736 30.91 -17.91 -11.65
CA GLN A 736 30.07 -17.33 -12.68
C GLN A 736 30.19 -15.79 -12.71
N ALA A 737 30.17 -15.14 -11.54
CA ALA A 737 30.31 -13.70 -11.43
C ALA A 737 31.69 -13.23 -11.93
N LEU A 738 32.77 -13.92 -11.57
CA LEU A 738 34.13 -13.62 -12.03
C LEU A 738 34.34 -13.87 -13.54
N SER A 739 33.67 -14.88 -14.10
CA SER A 739 33.68 -15.15 -15.54
C SER A 739 32.97 -14.03 -16.31
N ALA A 740 31.90 -13.48 -15.76
CA ALA A 740 31.18 -12.35 -16.36
C ALA A 740 31.92 -11.00 -16.15
N ASN A 741 32.59 -10.82 -15.02
CA ASN A 741 33.39 -9.64 -14.69
C ASN A 741 34.56 -10.00 -13.79
N PRO A 742 35.82 -9.97 -14.30
CA PRO A 742 37.03 -10.33 -13.54
C PRO A 742 37.24 -9.51 -12.25
N SER A 743 36.68 -8.31 -12.19
CA SER A 743 36.74 -7.42 -11.01
C SER A 743 35.54 -7.59 -10.07
N ALA A 744 34.66 -8.58 -10.26
CA ALA A 744 33.49 -8.78 -9.42
C ALA A 744 33.91 -9.10 -7.98
N ARG A 745 33.22 -8.46 -7.03
CA ARG A 745 33.42 -8.72 -5.61
C ARG A 745 32.77 -10.08 -5.23
N VAL A 746 33.62 -11.05 -4.84
CA VAL A 746 33.16 -12.38 -4.44
C VAL A 746 32.63 -12.40 -3.01
N ASN A 747 31.60 -13.19 -2.78
CA ASN A 747 31.07 -13.47 -1.45
C ASN A 747 31.81 -14.70 -0.85
N ARG A 748 32.23 -14.63 0.42
CA ARG A 748 32.88 -15.72 1.15
C ARG A 748 32.15 -16.10 2.44
N HIS A 749 30.88 -15.77 2.52
CA HIS A 749 30.07 -15.95 3.73
C HIS A 749 29.95 -17.44 4.11
N HIS A 750 29.55 -18.30 3.19
CA HIS A 750 29.40 -19.72 3.45
C HIS A 750 30.74 -20.45 3.48
N GLU A 751 31.73 -20.02 2.73
CA GLU A 751 33.12 -20.50 2.84
C GLU A 751 33.66 -20.29 4.27
N ASN A 752 33.46 -19.12 4.86
CA ASN A 752 33.91 -18.82 6.20
C ASN A 752 33.20 -19.65 7.27
N PHE A 753 31.90 -19.89 7.12
CA PHE A 753 31.16 -20.78 8.00
C PHE A 753 31.60 -22.25 7.85
N LEU A 754 31.98 -22.68 6.67
CA LEU A 754 32.51 -24.01 6.50
C LEU A 754 33.88 -24.19 7.16
N LYS A 755 34.75 -23.17 7.18
CA LYS A 755 36.05 -23.21 7.88
C LYS A 755 35.93 -23.46 9.39
N GLN A 756 34.78 -23.03 9.98
CA GLN A 756 34.48 -23.15 11.39
C GLN A 756 33.14 -23.86 11.62
N TRP A 757 32.89 -24.94 10.87
CA TRP A 757 31.60 -25.61 10.80
C TRP A 757 31.08 -26.15 12.13
N TRP A 758 31.94 -26.39 13.12
CA TRP A 758 31.55 -26.84 14.47
C TRP A 758 31.10 -25.69 15.39
N ARG A 759 31.22 -24.44 14.97
CA ARG A 759 30.80 -23.25 15.74
C ARG A 759 29.47 -22.72 15.23
N MET A 760 28.73 -22.03 16.08
CA MET A 760 27.55 -21.28 15.69
C MET A 760 27.90 -20.20 14.64
N SER A 761 26.92 -19.80 13.83
CA SER A 761 27.14 -18.81 12.76
C SER A 761 27.56 -17.44 13.29
N TYR A 762 26.84 -16.95 14.31
CA TYR A 762 27.19 -15.69 15.00
C TYR A 762 27.10 -15.90 16.50
N ARG A 763 28.22 -16.15 17.11
CA ARG A 763 28.36 -16.45 18.53
C ARG A 763 28.27 -15.24 19.45
N ARG A 764 28.55 -14.04 18.90
CA ARG A 764 28.57 -12.78 19.67
C ARG A 764 29.54 -12.83 20.86
N ALA A 765 30.82 -13.15 20.62
CA ALA A 765 31.83 -13.38 21.67
C ALA A 765 31.94 -12.23 22.67
N ASP A 766 31.98 -10.98 22.17
CA ASP A 766 32.12 -9.79 23.01
C ASP A 766 30.88 -9.59 23.89
N LEU A 767 29.68 -9.74 23.34
CA LEU A 767 28.43 -9.71 24.10
C LEU A 767 28.41 -10.79 25.19
N MET A 768 28.77 -12.03 24.85
CA MET A 768 28.76 -13.13 25.83
C MET A 768 29.83 -12.95 26.93
N ALA A 769 30.95 -12.29 26.62
CA ALA A 769 31.94 -11.91 27.62
C ALA A 769 31.37 -10.87 28.59
N SER A 770 30.71 -9.81 28.07
CA SER A 770 30.08 -8.78 28.92
C SER A 770 28.96 -9.33 29.80
N ILE A 771 28.15 -10.28 29.28
CA ILE A 771 27.09 -10.95 30.08
C ILE A 771 27.66 -11.76 31.24
N LYS A 772 28.81 -12.39 31.07
CA LYS A 772 29.44 -13.21 32.15
C LYS A 772 29.91 -12.40 33.35
N GLU A 773 30.15 -11.12 33.21
CA GLU A 773 30.62 -10.22 34.26
C GLU A 773 29.51 -9.71 35.19
N ILE A 774 28.25 -9.98 34.85
CA ILE A 774 27.05 -9.52 35.56
C ILE A 774 26.11 -10.70 35.84
N ASP A 775 25.31 -10.64 36.91
CA ASP A 775 24.40 -11.74 37.29
C ASP A 775 23.14 -11.80 36.43
N ARG A 776 22.74 -10.68 35.89
CA ARG A 776 21.56 -10.54 35.04
C ARG A 776 21.76 -9.47 33.97
N TYR A 777 21.00 -9.55 32.89
CA TYR A 777 21.04 -8.59 31.81
C TYR A 777 19.65 -8.29 31.26
N ILE A 778 19.46 -7.15 30.59
CA ILE A 778 18.16 -6.72 30.05
C ILE A 778 18.01 -7.25 28.61
N VAL A 779 16.80 -7.70 28.28
CA VAL A 779 16.43 -8.05 26.89
C VAL A 779 15.09 -7.49 26.48
N CYS A 780 14.89 -7.29 25.16
CA CYS A 780 13.58 -7.08 24.53
C CYS A 780 13.48 -7.87 23.22
N GLY A 781 12.27 -8.00 22.69
CA GLY A 781 12.06 -8.63 21.39
C GLY A 781 12.62 -7.77 20.26
N GLN A 782 13.41 -8.36 19.34
CA GLN A 782 13.89 -7.63 18.17
C GLN A 782 12.73 -7.12 17.30
N VAL A 783 11.64 -7.88 17.22
CA VAL A 783 10.40 -7.51 16.53
C VAL A 783 9.27 -7.57 17.56
N THR A 784 8.66 -6.43 17.85
CA THR A 784 7.66 -6.30 18.91
C THR A 784 6.54 -5.33 18.52
N LYS A 785 5.38 -5.47 19.19
CA LYS A 785 4.27 -4.50 19.15
C LYS A 785 4.18 -3.68 20.45
N ARG A 786 4.92 -4.05 21.49
CA ARG A 786 4.80 -3.50 22.86
C ARG A 786 6.14 -3.29 23.51
N PRO A 787 6.28 -2.30 24.40
CA PRO A 787 7.50 -2.03 25.11
C PRO A 787 7.68 -3.02 26.28
N ILE A 788 8.09 -4.24 25.98
CA ILE A 788 8.32 -5.25 27.01
C ILE A 788 9.83 -5.54 27.11
N PHE A 789 10.44 -5.09 28.19
CA PHE A 789 11.80 -5.42 28.57
C PHE A 789 11.77 -6.37 29.77
N GLU A 790 12.77 -7.27 29.91
CA GLU A 790 12.85 -8.21 31.02
C GLU A 790 14.29 -8.46 31.40
N PHE A 791 14.54 -8.76 32.73
CA PHE A 791 15.82 -9.22 33.19
C PHE A 791 15.95 -10.74 33.12
N ILE A 792 17.09 -11.19 32.62
CA ILE A 792 17.41 -12.60 32.41
C ILE A 792 18.73 -12.92 33.09
N SER A 793 18.83 -14.09 33.76
CA SER A 793 20.07 -14.60 34.32
C SER A 793 21.16 -14.79 33.24
N ASN A 794 22.41 -14.50 33.58
CA ASN A 794 23.58 -14.72 32.74
C ASN A 794 23.79 -16.18 32.30
N GLU A 795 23.16 -17.13 32.98
CA GLU A 795 23.20 -18.57 32.66
C GLU A 795 22.37 -18.90 31.39
N ILE A 796 21.43 -18.04 31.01
CA ILE A 796 20.54 -18.21 29.83
C ILE A 796 21.13 -17.47 28.63
N HIS A 797 21.38 -18.16 27.54
CA HIS A 797 21.92 -17.59 26.33
C HIS A 797 20.78 -16.97 25.46
N PRO A 798 20.96 -15.74 24.96
CA PRO A 798 19.95 -15.05 24.17
C PRO A 798 20.03 -15.42 22.67
N ASN A 799 18.89 -15.75 22.05
CA ASN A 799 18.78 -15.93 20.60
C ASN A 799 18.75 -14.58 19.87
N ALA A 800 19.10 -14.59 18.60
CA ALA A 800 19.06 -13.42 17.69
C ALA A 800 17.69 -12.75 17.52
N ALA A 801 16.59 -13.37 17.95
CA ALA A 801 15.27 -12.74 18.02
C ALA A 801 15.14 -11.79 19.23
N LEU A 802 16.14 -11.73 20.10
CA LEU A 802 16.25 -10.80 21.22
C LEU A 802 17.31 -9.74 20.95
N VAL A 803 17.02 -8.53 21.39
CA VAL A 803 18.01 -7.46 21.57
C VAL A 803 18.44 -7.48 23.03
N VAL A 804 19.73 -7.39 23.26
CA VAL A 804 20.39 -7.59 24.54
C VAL A 804 21.09 -6.30 24.96
N PHE A 805 20.89 -5.93 26.21
CA PHE A 805 21.57 -4.81 26.87
C PHE A 805 22.31 -5.37 28.07
N PRO A 806 23.67 -5.49 28.01
CA PRO A 806 24.46 -6.05 29.11
C PRO A 806 24.59 -5.02 30.26
N ARG A 807 23.48 -4.80 30.93
CA ARG A 807 23.31 -3.92 32.11
C ARG A 807 22.43 -4.63 33.12
N ASP A 808 22.79 -4.48 34.39
CA ASP A 808 22.17 -5.17 35.53
C ASP A 808 21.39 -4.27 36.48
N ASP A 809 21.39 -2.96 36.21
CA ASP A 809 20.78 -1.95 37.08
C ASP A 809 19.36 -1.59 36.74
N ASP A 810 18.56 -1.29 37.77
CA ASP A 810 17.13 -0.98 37.63
C ASP A 810 16.86 0.40 37.01
N TYR A 811 17.82 1.33 37.06
CA TYR A 811 17.69 2.65 36.41
C TYR A 811 17.73 2.51 34.90
N THR A 812 18.74 1.80 34.38
CA THR A 812 18.82 1.54 32.91
C THR A 812 17.59 0.81 32.42
N PHE A 813 17.14 -0.21 33.18
CA PHE A 813 15.89 -0.90 32.85
C PHE A 813 14.71 0.08 32.79
N GLY A 814 14.56 0.96 33.76
CA GLY A 814 13.46 1.92 33.83
C GLY A 814 13.48 2.90 32.66
N VAL A 815 14.65 3.42 32.28
CA VAL A 815 14.77 4.32 31.11
C VAL A 815 14.36 3.60 29.81
N LEU A 816 14.85 2.36 29.59
CA LEU A 816 14.51 1.56 28.41
C LEU A 816 13.03 1.17 28.37
N GLN A 817 12.43 0.84 29.53
CA GLN A 817 11.03 0.43 29.62
C GLN A 817 10.05 1.61 29.52
N SER A 818 10.50 2.86 29.69
CA SER A 818 9.64 4.04 29.71
C SER A 818 8.93 4.31 28.37
N SER A 819 7.78 4.97 28.42
CA SER A 819 7.08 5.48 27.24
C SER A 819 7.91 6.52 26.45
N ILE A 820 8.86 7.18 27.10
CA ILE A 820 9.78 8.14 26.48
C ILE A 820 10.71 7.42 25.49
N HIS A 821 11.34 6.32 25.94
CA HIS A 821 12.16 5.49 25.05
C HIS A 821 11.31 4.79 23.98
N TRP A 822 10.11 4.34 24.36
CA TRP A 822 9.17 3.72 23.40
C TRP A 822 8.77 4.68 22.29
N SER A 823 8.47 5.94 22.60
CA SER A 823 8.16 6.97 21.59
C SER A 823 9.34 7.19 20.63
N TRP A 824 10.57 7.26 21.15
CA TRP A 824 11.77 7.33 20.31
C TRP A 824 11.95 6.09 19.45
N PHE A 825 11.74 4.91 20.02
CA PHE A 825 11.83 3.65 19.32
C PHE A 825 10.86 3.57 18.15
N THR A 826 9.59 3.86 18.36
CA THR A 826 8.55 3.76 17.31
C THR A 826 8.79 4.72 16.16
N GLU A 827 9.29 5.92 16.41
CA GLU A 827 9.59 6.92 15.39
C GLU A 827 10.92 6.67 14.65
N ARG A 828 11.87 5.96 15.28
CA ARG A 828 13.20 5.65 14.71
C ARG A 828 13.33 4.26 14.11
N CYS A 829 12.38 3.37 14.36
CA CYS A 829 12.45 1.98 13.92
C CYS A 829 12.02 1.80 12.46
N SER A 830 12.36 0.63 11.91
CA SER A 830 11.69 0.08 10.74
C SER A 830 10.50 -0.78 11.16
N THR A 831 9.40 -0.69 10.43
CA THR A 831 8.24 -1.56 10.67
C THR A 831 8.29 -2.77 9.73
N LEU A 832 8.07 -3.95 10.27
CA LEU A 832 7.85 -5.18 9.51
C LEU A 832 6.36 -5.54 9.66
N THR A 833 5.55 -5.27 8.65
CA THR A 833 4.09 -5.27 8.78
C THR A 833 3.66 -4.26 9.87
N GLU A 834 2.97 -4.65 10.92
CA GLU A 834 2.59 -3.80 12.07
C GLU A 834 3.53 -3.94 13.28
N ARG A 835 4.70 -4.54 13.09
CA ARG A 835 5.64 -4.81 14.18
C ARG A 835 6.84 -3.91 14.05
N TYR A 836 7.20 -3.28 15.16
CA TYR A 836 8.38 -2.44 15.27
C TYR A 836 9.64 -3.30 15.40
N ARG A 837 10.66 -3.01 14.61
CA ARG A 837 11.93 -3.71 14.69
C ARG A 837 12.97 -2.85 15.40
N TYR A 838 13.45 -3.32 16.53
CA TYR A 838 14.56 -2.67 17.25
C TYR A 838 15.89 -2.90 16.51
N THR A 839 16.55 -1.80 16.13
CA THR A 839 17.89 -1.82 15.53
C THR A 839 18.82 -0.92 16.35
N SER A 840 19.96 -1.45 16.79
CA SER A 840 20.91 -0.70 17.63
C SER A 840 21.34 0.60 16.99
N ASN A 841 21.82 0.55 15.75
CA ASN A 841 22.38 1.71 15.06
C ASN A 841 21.40 2.86 14.80
N SER A 842 20.12 2.60 14.62
CA SER A 842 19.13 3.66 14.37
C SER A 842 18.38 4.12 15.62
N ILE A 843 18.15 3.24 16.58
CA ILE A 843 17.38 3.52 17.81
C ILE A 843 18.30 3.81 18.97
N PHE A 844 19.07 2.81 19.40
CA PHE A 844 19.90 2.91 20.60
C PHE A 844 21.05 3.91 20.45
N ASP A 845 21.79 3.84 19.34
CA ASP A 845 22.93 4.72 19.10
C ASP A 845 22.54 6.18 18.99
N SER A 846 21.29 6.48 18.61
CA SER A 846 20.79 7.85 18.53
C SER A 846 20.01 8.31 19.76
N PHE A 847 19.71 7.42 20.70
CA PHE A 847 18.92 7.77 21.90
C PHE A 847 19.71 8.64 22.88
N PRO A 848 19.25 9.86 23.20
CA PRO A 848 19.96 10.72 24.14
C PRO A 848 19.60 10.35 25.58
N TRP A 849 20.55 9.86 26.35
CA TRP A 849 20.38 9.52 27.78
C TRP A 849 20.28 10.78 28.66
N PRO A 850 19.66 10.70 29.87
CA PRO A 850 19.66 11.83 30.79
C PRO A 850 21.08 12.27 31.14
N GLN A 851 21.41 13.58 31.06
CA GLN A 851 22.77 14.08 31.14
C GLN A 851 23.22 14.46 32.56
N THR A 852 22.31 14.93 33.39
CA THR A 852 22.59 15.41 34.72
C THR A 852 21.54 14.98 35.76
N PRO A 853 21.17 13.69 35.79
CA PRO A 853 20.19 13.25 36.76
C PRO A 853 20.77 13.31 38.18
N LYS A 854 19.94 13.70 39.15
CA LYS A 854 20.31 13.67 40.59
C LYS A 854 20.15 12.24 41.12
N LEU A 855 20.90 11.90 42.18
CA LEU A 855 20.78 10.58 42.79
C LEU A 855 19.35 10.24 43.21
N GLU A 856 18.60 11.22 43.70
CA GLU A 856 17.19 11.06 44.07
C GLU A 856 16.33 10.63 42.89
N THR A 857 16.48 11.29 41.73
CA THR A 857 15.73 10.94 40.52
C THR A 857 16.16 9.58 39.93
N VAL A 858 17.45 9.24 40.00
CA VAL A 858 17.97 7.91 39.62
C VAL A 858 17.32 6.82 40.49
N LYS A 859 17.28 7.04 41.85
CA LYS A 859 16.61 6.12 42.78
C LYS A 859 15.11 6.02 42.54
N SER A 860 14.44 7.14 42.22
CA SER A 860 13.01 7.11 41.90
C SER A 860 12.72 6.26 40.66
N VAL A 861 13.54 6.38 39.59
CA VAL A 861 13.41 5.53 38.39
C VAL A 861 13.65 4.05 38.76
N ALA A 862 14.68 3.73 39.52
CA ALA A 862 14.97 2.35 39.89
C ALA A 862 13.85 1.72 40.73
N VAL A 863 13.26 2.47 41.69
CA VAL A 863 12.13 2.01 42.50
C VAL A 863 10.90 1.76 41.63
N ALA A 864 10.51 2.73 40.81
CA ALA A 864 9.36 2.58 39.91
C ALA A 864 9.52 1.42 38.92
N ALA A 865 10.74 1.18 38.43
CA ALA A 865 11.07 0.04 37.58
C ALA A 865 10.87 -1.31 38.29
N ARG A 866 11.26 -1.41 39.60
CA ARG A 866 11.02 -2.63 40.41
C ARG A 866 9.53 -2.85 40.66
N GLU A 867 8.81 -1.80 41.01
CA GLU A 867 7.35 -1.86 41.24
C GLU A 867 6.62 -2.33 40.00
N LEU A 868 6.97 -1.81 38.81
CA LEU A 868 6.40 -2.27 37.56
C LEU A 868 6.63 -3.77 37.33
N ARG A 869 7.85 -4.27 37.53
CA ARG A 869 8.15 -5.70 37.37
C ARG A 869 7.45 -6.56 38.45
N GLN A 870 7.30 -6.06 39.66
CA GLN A 870 6.53 -6.72 40.71
C GLN A 870 5.06 -6.85 40.31
N VAL A 871 4.42 -5.76 39.85
CA VAL A 871 3.04 -5.76 39.39
C VAL A 871 2.85 -6.73 38.22
N ARG A 872 3.78 -6.81 37.24
CA ARG A 872 3.76 -7.80 36.16
C ARG A 872 3.75 -9.22 36.73
N ARG A 873 4.65 -9.57 37.65
CA ARG A 873 4.71 -10.92 38.18
C ARG A 873 3.46 -11.29 38.98
N GLU A 874 2.95 -10.39 39.79
CA GLU A 874 1.73 -10.60 40.56
C GLU A 874 0.50 -10.83 39.68
N LEU A 875 0.32 -10.00 38.63
CA LEU A 875 -0.80 -10.13 37.71
C LEU A 875 -0.68 -11.38 36.84
N CYS A 876 0.51 -11.71 36.34
CA CYS A 876 0.75 -12.93 35.58
C CYS A 876 0.44 -14.17 36.44
N ALA A 877 0.94 -14.22 37.67
CA ALA A 877 0.68 -15.34 38.57
C ALA A 877 -0.79 -15.44 39.00
N LYS A 878 -1.41 -14.31 39.32
CA LYS A 878 -2.82 -14.26 39.78
C LYS A 878 -3.81 -14.69 38.71
N HIS A 879 -3.57 -14.33 37.45
CA HIS A 879 -4.49 -14.56 36.32
C HIS A 879 -4.00 -15.62 35.34
N ASP A 880 -2.90 -16.33 35.66
CA ASP A 880 -2.30 -17.37 34.83
C ASP A 880 -1.99 -16.89 33.39
N LEU A 881 -1.43 -15.69 33.26
CA LEU A 881 -1.17 -15.00 31.99
C LEU A 881 0.33 -15.06 31.60
N SER A 882 0.58 -15.06 30.28
CA SER A 882 1.91 -14.69 29.76
C SER A 882 2.11 -13.16 29.80
N LEU A 883 3.36 -12.69 29.71
CA LEU A 883 3.64 -11.25 29.59
C LEU A 883 2.90 -10.61 28.41
N ARG A 884 2.82 -11.31 27.29
CA ARG A 884 2.08 -10.86 26.10
C ARG A 884 0.59 -10.68 26.38
N ASP A 885 -0.02 -11.62 27.08
CA ASP A 885 -1.44 -11.58 27.37
C ASP A 885 -1.77 -10.55 28.44
N LEU A 886 -0.88 -10.34 29.40
CA LEU A 886 -0.98 -9.25 30.39
C LEU A 886 -1.03 -7.87 29.69
N TYR A 887 -0.09 -7.60 28.77
CA TYR A 887 -0.09 -6.33 28.02
C TYR A 887 -1.29 -6.18 27.08
N ARG A 888 -1.83 -7.29 26.54
CA ARG A 888 -3.09 -7.28 25.78
C ARG A 888 -4.29 -6.94 26.65
N SER A 889 -4.31 -7.40 27.90
CA SER A 889 -5.42 -7.08 28.82
C SER A 889 -5.41 -5.60 29.21
N ALA A 890 -4.25 -4.98 29.32
CA ALA A 890 -4.11 -3.56 29.61
C ALA A 890 -4.54 -2.64 28.43
N GLU A 891 -4.55 -3.15 27.18
CA GLU A 891 -5.06 -2.43 26.00
C GLU A 891 -6.60 -2.37 25.95
N LEU A 892 -7.30 -3.13 26.78
CA LEU A 892 -8.77 -3.09 26.84
C LEU A 892 -9.24 -1.84 27.61
N PRO A 893 -10.42 -1.26 27.24
CA PRO A 893 -10.96 -0.11 27.95
C PRO A 893 -11.19 -0.38 29.44
N GLY A 894 -10.66 0.47 30.32
CA GLY A 894 -10.80 0.38 31.79
C GLY A 894 -9.51 0.76 32.49
N ASN A 895 -9.54 0.84 33.82
CA ASN A 895 -8.35 1.06 34.63
C ASN A 895 -7.61 -0.27 34.82
N HIS A 896 -6.31 -0.28 34.59
CA HIS A 896 -5.49 -1.46 34.75
C HIS A 896 -4.26 -1.17 35.63
N PRO A 897 -3.94 -1.99 36.64
CA PRO A 897 -2.81 -1.72 37.57
C PRO A 897 -1.46 -1.60 36.86
N LEU A 898 -1.29 -2.24 35.71
CA LEU A 898 -0.08 -2.12 34.90
C LEU A 898 0.10 -0.69 34.34
N ASP A 899 -1.00 -0.03 33.96
CA ASP A 899 -0.97 1.34 33.43
C ASP A 899 -0.60 2.36 34.51
N ASP A 900 -1.07 2.13 35.74
CA ASP A 900 -0.71 2.96 36.90
C ASP A 900 0.81 2.84 37.19
N ALA A 901 1.34 1.61 37.21
CA ALA A 901 2.77 1.36 37.44
C ALA A 901 3.64 1.91 36.31
N GLN A 902 3.18 1.78 35.05
CA GLN A 902 3.87 2.36 33.87
C GLN A 902 3.85 3.89 33.93
N SER A 903 2.75 4.50 34.33
CA SER A 903 2.64 5.96 34.47
C SER A 903 3.57 6.49 35.56
N ALA A 904 3.69 5.78 36.69
CA ALA A 904 4.64 6.13 37.76
C ALA A 904 6.09 6.10 37.28
N LEU A 905 6.45 5.07 36.50
CA LEU A 905 7.79 4.97 35.89
C LEU A 905 8.04 6.14 34.91
N ASP A 906 7.07 6.45 34.07
CA ASP A 906 7.19 7.53 33.08
C ASP A 906 7.36 8.91 33.73
N ILE A 907 6.69 9.17 34.84
CA ILE A 907 6.87 10.38 35.64
C ILE A 907 8.31 10.45 36.18
N ALA A 908 8.82 9.37 36.81
CA ALA A 908 10.15 9.31 37.33
C ALA A 908 11.22 9.52 36.25
N VAL A 909 11.05 8.94 35.06
CA VAL A 909 11.98 9.13 33.94
C VAL A 909 11.94 10.56 33.40
N ARG A 910 10.75 11.17 33.29
CA ARG A 910 10.63 12.61 32.92
C ARG A 910 11.39 13.51 33.88
N GLU A 911 11.30 13.25 35.18
CA GLU A 911 12.06 13.99 36.21
C GLU A 911 13.56 13.80 36.05
N ALA A 912 14.04 12.58 35.74
CA ALA A 912 15.43 12.31 35.48
C ALA A 912 16.00 13.08 34.26
N TYR A 913 15.19 13.37 33.28
CA TYR A 913 15.51 14.27 32.15
C TYR A 913 15.39 15.77 32.51
N GLY A 914 14.77 16.13 33.62
CA GLY A 914 14.36 17.52 33.89
C GLY A 914 13.27 18.04 32.95
N MET A 915 12.46 17.15 32.44
CA MET A 915 11.41 17.44 31.46
C MET A 915 10.16 17.96 32.15
N THR A 916 9.59 19.07 31.68
CA THR A 916 8.32 19.59 32.24
C THR A 916 7.14 18.70 31.84
N ALA A 917 6.06 18.70 32.64
CA ALA A 917 4.89 17.87 32.41
C ALA A 917 4.21 18.13 31.04
N LYS A 918 4.34 19.34 30.50
CA LYS A 918 3.75 19.74 29.19
C LYS A 918 4.72 19.58 28.01
N ALA A 919 5.97 19.21 28.24
CA ALA A 919 6.94 19.06 27.16
C ALA A 919 6.60 17.86 26.26
N ASP A 920 6.67 18.04 24.96
CA ASP A 920 6.62 16.95 23.99
C ASP A 920 7.91 16.11 24.12
N PRO A 921 7.82 14.81 24.44
CA PRO A 921 9.00 13.99 24.66
C PRO A 921 9.89 13.86 23.42
N LEU A 922 9.31 13.69 22.22
CA LEU A 922 10.07 13.51 21.00
C LEU A 922 10.84 14.77 20.63
N LYS A 923 10.20 15.93 20.72
CA LYS A 923 10.86 17.22 20.49
C LYS A 923 12.00 17.42 21.49
N PHE A 924 11.75 17.19 22.76
CA PHE A 924 12.78 17.34 23.80
C PHE A 924 13.98 16.44 23.53
N LEU A 925 13.75 15.15 23.26
CA LEU A 925 14.81 14.19 22.97
C LEU A 925 15.57 14.56 21.70
N PHE A 926 14.89 15.03 20.66
CA PHE A 926 15.55 15.47 19.43
C PHE A 926 16.46 16.66 19.66
N ASP A 927 15.98 17.69 20.36
CA ASP A 927 16.76 18.88 20.68
C ASP A 927 17.98 18.51 21.56
N LEU A 928 17.79 17.59 22.50
CA LEU A 928 18.88 17.04 23.34
C LEU A 928 19.89 16.26 22.46
N ASN A 929 19.45 15.35 21.60
CA ASN A 929 20.32 14.61 20.70
C ASN A 929 21.18 15.53 19.84
N GLN A 930 20.59 16.57 19.22
CA GLN A 930 21.33 17.53 18.40
C GLN A 930 22.40 18.26 19.23
N SER A 931 22.03 18.68 20.44
CA SER A 931 22.95 19.35 21.36
C SER A 931 24.12 18.43 21.76
N LEU A 932 23.85 17.18 22.07
CA LEU A 932 24.86 16.19 22.44
C LEU A 932 25.79 15.85 21.27
N ALA A 933 25.27 15.69 20.07
CA ALA A 933 26.08 15.47 18.87
C ALA A 933 27.02 16.63 18.57
N VAL A 934 26.61 17.87 18.85
CA VAL A 934 27.48 19.06 18.76
C VAL A 934 28.56 19.02 19.84
N LEU A 935 28.24 18.59 21.07
CA LEU A 935 29.26 18.45 22.15
C LEU A 935 30.30 17.40 21.78
N GLU A 936 29.88 16.22 21.32
CA GLU A 936 30.80 15.15 20.88
C GLU A 936 31.69 15.60 19.70
N SER A 937 31.13 16.34 18.71
CA SER A 937 31.93 16.86 17.60
C SER A 937 33.03 17.85 18.04
N LYS A 938 32.86 18.47 19.21
CA LYS A 938 33.85 19.35 19.86
C LYS A 938 34.75 18.59 20.84
N GLY A 939 34.69 17.26 20.88
CA GLY A 939 35.47 16.42 21.79
C GLY A 939 35.05 16.50 23.28
N LYS A 940 33.86 17.02 23.58
CA LYS A 940 33.35 17.06 24.95
C LYS A 940 32.65 15.75 25.32
N PRO A 941 32.92 15.18 26.50
CA PRO A 941 32.24 13.96 26.93
C PRO A 941 30.75 14.22 27.20
N ILE A 942 29.94 13.22 26.95
CA ILE A 942 28.50 13.17 27.27
C ILE A 942 28.22 11.92 28.12
N VAL A 943 27.05 11.90 28.78
CA VAL A 943 26.61 10.72 29.52
C VAL A 943 25.99 9.73 28.49
N GLY A 944 26.53 8.52 28.48
CA GLY A 944 26.09 7.40 27.66
C GLY A 944 25.11 6.47 28.40
N PRO A 945 24.89 5.24 27.88
CA PRO A 945 23.93 4.28 28.43
C PRO A 945 24.42 3.66 29.73
N GLY A 946 23.52 3.50 30.71
CA GLY A 946 23.82 2.90 31.99
C GLY A 946 23.72 3.89 33.17
N LEU A 947 24.12 3.45 34.34
CA LEU A 947 24.21 4.31 35.49
C LEU A 947 25.24 5.42 35.27
N PRO A 948 24.95 6.68 35.63
CA PRO A 948 25.98 7.72 35.67
C PRO A 948 27.17 7.27 36.55
N ILE A 949 28.38 7.56 36.12
CA ILE A 949 29.63 7.12 36.77
C ILE A 949 29.63 7.43 38.26
N ALA A 950 29.09 8.58 38.68
CA ALA A 950 29.00 9.00 40.09
C ALA A 950 28.15 8.04 40.95
N PHE A 951 27.28 7.22 40.36
CA PHE A 951 26.34 6.32 41.05
C PHE A 951 26.60 4.83 40.74
N ALA A 952 27.63 4.52 39.95
CA ALA A 952 27.91 3.17 39.47
C ALA A 952 28.12 2.13 40.59
N LEU A 953 28.58 2.55 41.77
CA LEU A 953 28.84 1.70 42.95
C LEU A 953 27.66 1.64 43.94
N ASP A 954 26.55 2.31 43.70
CA ASP A 954 25.38 2.27 44.57
C ASP A 954 24.59 0.96 44.35
N GLU A 955 24.83 -0.02 45.24
CA GLU A 955 24.16 -1.34 45.16
C GLU A 955 22.66 -1.24 45.36
N SER A 956 22.13 -0.16 45.98
CA SER A 956 20.69 0.05 46.10
C SER A 956 19.97 0.24 44.75
N LEU A 957 20.71 0.47 43.66
CA LEU A 957 20.19 0.60 42.29
C LEU A 957 20.13 -0.75 41.54
N ARG A 958 20.47 -1.86 42.24
CA ARG A 958 20.40 -3.22 41.69
C ARG A 958 19.50 -4.08 42.56
N SER A 959 18.64 -4.85 41.96
CA SER A 959 17.83 -5.89 42.61
C SER A 959 18.22 -7.26 42.05
N ASP A 960 17.81 -8.34 42.72
CA ASP A 960 18.17 -9.72 42.30
C ASP A 960 17.14 -10.38 41.42
N ASP A 961 16.05 -9.69 41.13
CA ASP A 961 14.93 -10.26 40.35
C ASP A 961 15.26 -10.38 38.87
N CYS A 962 15.20 -11.60 38.36
CA CYS A 962 15.34 -11.93 36.93
C CYS A 962 14.74 -13.30 36.63
N LEU A 963 14.52 -13.58 35.36
CA LEU A 963 14.17 -14.91 34.89
C LEU A 963 15.37 -15.85 35.06
N ARG A 964 15.21 -16.94 35.83
CA ARG A 964 16.26 -17.95 36.09
C ARG A 964 15.71 -19.34 35.78
N MET A 965 16.57 -20.25 35.38
CA MET A 965 16.24 -21.68 35.34
C MET A 965 15.98 -22.22 36.75
N PRO A 966 14.99 -23.13 36.91
CA PRO A 966 14.68 -23.74 38.22
C PRO A 966 15.85 -24.52 38.80
#